data_f63eb24de383247a0b9752efd91d2495
#
_entry.id   f63eb24de383247a0b9752efd91d2495
#
_cell.length_a   1.000
_cell.length_b   1.000
_cell.length_c   1.000
_cell.angle_alpha   90.00
_cell.angle_beta   90.00
_cell.angle_gamma   90.00
#
_symmetry.space_group_name_H-M   'P 1'
#
loop_
_entity.id
_entity.type
_entity.pdbx_description
1 polymer ?
#
loop_
_entity_poly.entity_id
_entity_poly.type
_entity_poly.pdbx_seq_one_letter_code
_entity_poly.pdbx_strand_id
1 'polypeptide(L)'
;MILGGILPTLTLGDVVINEISATSAPRNLRWDENDQAYAGAGPAWWSTSFDDANWETGAMPVGYSLGSISTNLGADLRNISPSFYTRKNFEATASESSSSDPLILTINYNDGFVAWLNGVEVARRNMGAQKAHIFHDQLACRASTVGTSSESISLGMSSELLKEGQNVLSVQVNNYTLSGNMRLDMSLKIDQAGLTDPSLFSTGSEISYLRGLREASADLVEPALPDGDPSDWIEFHNSGDSGVDLTGWTLSDAVLSPAKWTFPAGTTISAGGFLVVLADNPSEEISGATYLHTNFKLDGGGEDLALFDDTGSEVSRLTMGYPRQYPNYSYGRDSSGMMNFYANPTPGELNSGEAFVSKVDAPDFHKKGGFYDSAIAVALTSQTPGAIVRYTTDGTEPTLGNGNDYTLPLALARVTTRKGHVIRARAFLDGHIASNVKTHTFLIGQDSRVRTSPALIYSGDPERALYDPFGVMGINGGSYVSNLWQPRGPFDYNNVINRGRAYERPIHAEFYFADGSVGFRSDVGLRVAASSYSRPRMQLSQIGLSPWPDTSRQKPSFNLYFRDDFGNPSVDLPLNGPARAFSSYERFRVRAGKNDIRNPYVIDELFRRLSHDMGNGASLGIINSLYVNGELKGYYNMVERLREPFFKSLYKSESNAEWDVLQFEGNDNVAEGDKVAWDDMITRLNASPTVANWERVLEVAGVENMANYYLLNIYGATWDWPHNNWVAAKERSPKGRYRLFVWDAEGAMNNAGNRSNSQEMIKTFILGTATGQSGERGIRGELRDLWRGLNRWEEFRLVFADQINKHFFNNGVLDDRDLVNSHIKNRFDGLVGEFSDLLRLIMNQSVQTGKFNSWVSPTVGRRRYLLGPAREDFRINNLWPETTPPEFSQFGGTVDEGYPLLVTNKAGTIYYTTDGSDPRLTGGAARPSAVSQPGSLLDVALFPIESVWAYNDSDGDLGTSWRFLSYNDDLWPTGKGALGYGPIKDGTIVIPIGTEVNK
;
A
#
# COMPACT_ATOMS: atom_id res chain seq x y z
N MET A 1 25.53 11.70 58.33
CA MET A 1 24.69 12.93 58.41
C MET A 1 23.81 12.89 57.18
N ILE A 2 22.61 12.35 57.33
CA ILE A 2 21.60 12.27 56.28
C ILE A 2 20.87 13.60 56.29
N LEU A 3 21.08 14.41 55.26
CA LEU A 3 20.28 15.60 55.02
C LEU A 3 18.97 15.12 54.38
N GLY A 4 17.93 15.04 55.21
CA GLY A 4 16.56 14.90 54.75
C GLY A 4 16.12 16.27 54.14
N GLY A 5 16.18 16.39 52.84
CA GLY A 5 15.50 17.42 52.08
C GLY A 5 13.99 17.06 52.08
N ILE A 6 13.20 17.86 52.74
CA ILE A 6 11.75 17.90 52.58
C ILE A 6 11.51 18.43 51.18
N LEU A 7 11.12 17.55 50.27
CA LEU A 7 10.49 17.95 48.99
C LEU A 7 9.24 18.75 49.36
N PRO A 8 9.01 19.94 48.78
CA PRO A 8 7.75 20.61 48.97
C PRO A 8 6.64 19.73 48.45
N THR A 9 5.66 19.43 49.26
CA THR A 9 4.37 18.93 48.80
C THR A 9 3.82 19.98 47.85
N LEU A 10 3.94 19.77 46.57
CA LEU A 10 3.17 20.49 45.56
C LEU A 10 1.71 20.26 45.93
N THR A 11 1.02 21.31 46.40
CA THR A 11 -0.44 21.33 46.35
C THR A 11 -0.79 21.25 44.88
N LEU A 12 -1.21 20.08 44.46
CA LEU A 12 -1.80 19.91 43.14
C LEU A 12 -2.93 20.92 43.03
N GLY A 13 -2.93 21.74 41.98
CA GLY A 13 -4.08 22.59 41.69
C GLY A 13 -5.31 21.68 41.51
N ASP A 14 -6.51 22.24 41.62
CA ASP A 14 -7.74 21.48 41.51
C ASP A 14 -7.89 20.79 40.14
N VAL A 15 -7.25 21.29 39.05
CA VAL A 15 -7.24 20.74 37.71
C VAL A 15 -5.91 20.06 37.39
N VAL A 16 -5.96 18.81 37.00
CA VAL A 16 -4.77 18.01 36.63
C VAL A 16 -4.91 17.43 35.23
N ILE A 17 -3.78 17.22 34.56
CA ILE A 17 -3.73 16.33 33.37
C ILE A 17 -3.96 14.90 33.89
N ASN A 18 -5.11 14.30 33.53
CA ASN A 18 -5.55 13.02 34.06
C ASN A 18 -5.10 11.84 33.21
N GLU A 19 -5.29 11.93 31.92
CA GLU A 19 -5.03 10.83 30.99
C GLU A 19 -4.59 11.38 29.62
N ILE A 20 -3.74 10.65 28.93
CA ILE A 20 -3.33 10.94 27.55
C ILE A 20 -3.32 9.68 26.71
N SER A 21 -3.55 9.83 25.41
CA SER A 21 -3.25 8.83 24.39
C SER A 21 -2.52 9.51 23.23
N ALA A 22 -1.28 9.13 23.00
CA ALA A 22 -0.40 9.74 21.98
C ALA A 22 -0.03 8.79 20.83
N THR A 23 -0.71 7.66 20.71
CA THR A 23 -0.52 6.67 19.63
C THR A 23 -1.83 5.94 19.40
N SER A 24 -2.89 6.69 19.14
CA SER A 24 -4.17 6.11 18.79
C SER A 24 -4.04 5.40 17.45
N ALA A 25 -3.92 4.07 17.48
CA ALA A 25 -3.99 3.25 16.29
C ALA A 25 -5.45 2.88 15.99
N PRO A 26 -5.85 2.77 14.72
CA PRO A 26 -7.18 2.27 14.40
C PRO A 26 -7.40 0.91 15.06
N ARG A 27 -8.40 0.82 15.93
CA ARG A 27 -8.71 -0.39 16.71
C ARG A 27 -9.12 -1.58 15.86
N ASN A 28 -9.57 -1.35 14.64
CA ASN A 28 -9.95 -2.38 13.68
C ASN A 28 -8.85 -3.38 13.30
N LEU A 29 -7.60 -3.19 13.80
CA LEU A 29 -6.49 -4.12 13.61
C LEU A 29 -6.15 -4.95 14.85
N ARG A 30 -6.83 -4.74 15.98
CA ARG A 30 -6.67 -5.60 17.17
C ARG A 30 -7.45 -6.90 17.04
N TRP A 31 -6.72 -7.98 16.96
CA TRP A 31 -7.25 -9.32 17.19
C TRP A 31 -7.00 -9.67 18.65
N ASP A 32 -8.09 -9.85 19.40
CA ASP A 32 -8.03 -10.31 20.78
C ASP A 32 -7.47 -11.75 20.85
N GLU A 33 -6.62 -11.98 21.83
CA GLU A 33 -6.02 -13.29 22.13
C GLU A 33 -7.05 -14.39 22.42
N ASN A 34 -8.29 -14.03 22.76
CA ASN A 34 -9.37 -14.93 23.14
C ASN A 34 -10.42 -15.20 22.05
N ASP A 35 -10.13 -14.97 20.76
CA ASP A 35 -11.10 -15.11 19.66
C ASP A 35 -12.32 -14.15 19.75
N GLN A 36 -12.27 -13.20 20.64
CA GLN A 36 -13.26 -12.13 20.67
C GLN A 36 -12.73 -11.01 19.80
N ALA A 37 -13.36 -10.78 18.69
CA ALA A 37 -12.91 -9.90 17.61
C ALA A 37 -12.78 -8.43 18.02
N TYR A 38 -12.81 -8.09 19.29
CA TYR A 38 -12.74 -6.73 19.77
C TYR A 38 -12.33 -6.64 21.23
N ALA A 39 -11.05 -6.53 21.53
CA ALA A 39 -10.58 -5.99 22.81
C ALA A 39 -10.45 -4.46 22.66
N GLY A 40 -11.55 -3.81 22.51
CA GLY A 40 -11.65 -2.37 22.72
C GLY A 40 -11.78 -2.10 24.22
N ALA A 41 -11.37 -0.92 24.66
CA ALA A 41 -11.47 -0.45 26.04
C ALA A 41 -12.91 -0.11 26.41
N GLY A 42 -13.91 -0.56 25.97
CA GLY A 42 -15.31 -0.39 26.38
C GLY A 42 -16.11 -1.64 26.06
N PRO A 43 -17.32 -1.75 26.58
CA PRO A 43 -18.19 -2.83 26.21
C PRO A 43 -18.43 -2.80 24.69
N ALA A 44 -18.23 -3.93 24.03
CA ALA A 44 -18.57 -4.05 22.61
C ALA A 44 -20.02 -3.61 22.37
N TRP A 45 -20.29 -2.90 21.27
CA TRP A 45 -21.61 -2.36 20.95
C TRP A 45 -22.73 -3.43 20.94
N TRP A 46 -22.37 -4.69 20.84
CA TRP A 46 -23.31 -5.83 20.94
C TRP A 46 -23.46 -6.40 22.37
N SER A 47 -22.77 -5.84 23.36
CA SER A 47 -22.87 -6.28 24.76
C SER A 47 -24.06 -5.66 25.49
N THR A 48 -24.44 -6.27 26.63
CA THR A 48 -25.52 -5.73 27.48
C THR A 48 -25.12 -4.49 28.25
N SER A 49 -23.82 -4.26 28.45
CA SER A 49 -23.27 -3.13 29.20
C SER A 49 -22.96 -1.91 28.33
N PHE A 50 -23.18 -2.01 27.01
CA PHE A 50 -22.99 -0.90 26.11
C PHE A 50 -24.11 0.14 26.24
N ASP A 51 -23.77 1.42 26.35
CA ASP A 51 -24.71 2.53 26.35
C ASP A 51 -25.02 3.01 24.94
N ASP A 52 -26.25 2.86 24.51
CA ASP A 52 -26.76 3.30 23.19
C ASP A 52 -27.68 4.56 23.31
N ALA A 53 -27.56 5.31 24.40
CA ALA A 53 -28.39 6.51 24.63
C ALA A 53 -28.18 7.59 23.54
N ASN A 54 -27.00 7.65 22.91
CA ASN A 54 -26.68 8.55 21.83
C ASN A 54 -27.07 8.04 20.43
N TRP A 55 -27.60 6.80 20.32
CA TRP A 55 -28.08 6.30 19.05
C TRP A 55 -29.45 6.88 18.73
N GLU A 56 -29.74 6.97 17.43
CA GLU A 56 -31.06 7.37 16.98
C GLU A 56 -32.05 6.23 17.22
N THR A 57 -33.35 6.56 17.42
CA THR A 57 -34.43 5.59 17.55
C THR A 57 -35.35 5.62 16.34
N GLY A 58 -35.91 4.48 15.99
CA GLY A 58 -36.83 4.36 14.87
C GLY A 58 -37.60 3.05 14.87
N ALA A 59 -38.74 3.04 14.22
CA ALA A 59 -39.56 1.85 14.03
C ALA A 59 -38.99 0.98 12.88
N MET A 60 -39.00 -0.33 13.06
CA MET A 60 -38.77 -1.28 11.97
C MET A 60 -39.95 -1.28 10.97
N PRO A 61 -39.75 -1.60 9.68
CA PRO A 61 -38.48 -1.88 9.01
C PRO A 61 -37.59 -0.67 8.86
N VAL A 62 -36.28 -0.85 9.13
CA VAL A 62 -35.23 0.16 8.91
C VAL A 62 -34.47 -0.16 7.64
N GLY A 63 -34.11 0.87 6.86
CA GLY A 63 -33.35 0.69 5.61
C GLY A 63 -33.79 1.64 4.50
N TYR A 64 -33.70 1.20 3.23
CA TYR A 64 -34.17 2.00 2.08
C TYR A 64 -34.44 1.15 0.84
N SER A 65 -35.31 1.69 -0.04
CA SER A 65 -35.56 1.18 -1.40
C SER A 65 -36.11 -0.25 -1.52
N LEU A 66 -36.62 -0.85 -0.45
CA LEU A 66 -37.17 -2.21 -0.48
C LEU A 66 -38.47 -2.34 0.31
N GLY A 67 -39.59 -2.38 -0.35
CA GLY A 67 -40.93 -2.49 0.28
C GLY A 67 -41.30 -1.24 1.08
N SER A 68 -42.21 -1.39 2.05
CA SER A 68 -42.50 -0.32 3.00
C SER A 68 -41.37 -0.24 4.04
N ILE A 69 -40.78 0.94 4.19
CA ILE A 69 -39.74 1.26 5.16
C ILE A 69 -40.31 2.29 6.14
N SER A 70 -40.24 2.01 7.43
CA SER A 70 -40.68 2.93 8.48
C SER A 70 -39.63 3.96 8.83
N THR A 71 -38.36 3.52 8.94
CA THR A 71 -37.20 4.38 9.18
C THR A 71 -36.28 4.34 7.97
N ASN A 72 -36.21 5.45 7.22
CA ASN A 72 -35.51 5.52 5.94
C ASN A 72 -34.12 6.14 6.08
N LEU A 73 -33.07 5.33 5.80
CA LEU A 73 -31.67 5.70 5.86
C LEU A 73 -31.04 6.00 4.48
N GLY A 74 -31.87 6.08 3.41
CA GLY A 74 -31.35 6.11 2.04
C GLY A 74 -30.60 7.39 1.67
N ALA A 75 -30.92 8.54 2.28
CA ALA A 75 -30.20 9.78 2.05
C ALA A 75 -28.75 9.72 2.59
N ASP A 76 -28.55 8.99 3.68
CA ASP A 76 -27.30 9.01 4.43
C ASP A 76 -26.37 7.83 4.10
N LEU A 77 -26.93 6.70 3.65
CA LEU A 77 -26.15 5.48 3.43
C LEU A 77 -26.00 5.08 1.97
N ARG A 78 -26.97 5.37 1.12
CA ARG A 78 -26.96 4.92 -0.28
C ARG A 78 -25.79 5.52 -1.05
N ASN A 79 -24.93 4.69 -1.64
CA ASN A 79 -23.66 5.03 -2.29
C ASN A 79 -22.56 5.58 -1.35
N ILE A 80 -22.80 5.64 -0.04
CA ILE A 80 -21.87 6.16 0.96
C ILE A 80 -21.31 5.02 1.80
N SER A 81 -22.18 4.29 2.53
CA SER A 81 -21.79 3.18 3.38
C SER A 81 -22.65 1.93 3.16
N PRO A 82 -22.05 0.72 3.25
CA PRO A 82 -22.79 -0.52 3.09
C PRO A 82 -23.51 -0.99 4.35
N SER A 83 -23.39 -0.34 5.50
CA SER A 83 -23.88 -0.92 6.76
C SER A 83 -24.68 0.03 7.66
N PHE A 84 -25.40 -0.55 8.58
CA PHE A 84 -25.93 0.10 9.79
C PHE A 84 -26.03 -0.91 10.94
N TYR A 85 -26.04 -0.40 12.15
CA TYR A 85 -26.10 -1.13 13.40
C TYR A 85 -27.45 -0.91 14.06
N THR A 86 -27.95 -1.92 14.77
CA THR A 86 -29.20 -1.83 15.54
C THR A 86 -29.09 -2.54 16.87
N ARG A 87 -29.83 -2.03 17.86
CA ARG A 87 -30.00 -2.66 19.18
C ARG A 87 -31.47 -2.67 19.56
N LYS A 88 -31.94 -3.82 20.03
CA LYS A 88 -33.29 -4.00 20.58
C LYS A 88 -33.20 -4.49 22.01
N ASN A 89 -33.47 -3.59 22.94
CA ASN A 89 -33.65 -3.94 24.35
C ASN A 89 -35.02 -4.54 24.56
N PHE A 90 -35.13 -5.61 25.35
CA PHE A 90 -36.38 -6.27 25.70
C PHE A 90 -36.24 -7.00 27.05
N GLU A 91 -37.38 -7.25 27.69
CA GLU A 91 -37.45 -7.94 28.97
C GLU A 91 -37.83 -9.41 28.77
N ALA A 92 -37.29 -10.30 29.60
CA ALA A 92 -37.69 -11.69 29.70
C ALA A 92 -37.99 -12.05 31.17
N THR A 93 -39.10 -12.73 31.38
CA THR A 93 -39.47 -13.20 32.71
C THR A 93 -38.64 -14.40 33.16
N ALA A 94 -38.64 -14.71 34.48
CA ALA A 94 -38.01 -15.91 35.02
C ALA A 94 -38.48 -17.22 34.34
N SER A 95 -39.75 -17.29 33.94
CA SER A 95 -40.31 -18.42 33.20
C SER A 95 -39.76 -18.52 31.78
N GLU A 96 -39.64 -17.41 31.09
CA GLU A 96 -39.11 -17.33 29.71
C GLU A 96 -37.62 -17.62 29.66
N SER A 97 -36.85 -17.08 30.60
CA SER A 97 -35.40 -17.28 30.69
C SER A 97 -35.00 -18.66 31.19
N SER A 98 -35.91 -19.41 31.81
CA SER A 98 -35.67 -20.80 32.23
C SER A 98 -36.29 -21.85 31.31
N SER A 99 -36.96 -21.45 30.23
CA SER A 99 -37.60 -22.35 29.28
C SER A 99 -36.58 -23.18 28.48
N SER A 100 -36.85 -24.48 28.39
CA SER A 100 -36.11 -25.38 27.47
C SER A 100 -36.60 -25.31 26.01
N ASP A 101 -37.59 -24.49 25.72
CA ASP A 101 -38.12 -24.34 24.37
C ASP A 101 -37.20 -23.49 23.51
N PRO A 102 -37.17 -23.73 22.20
CA PRO A 102 -36.25 -23.00 21.30
C PRO A 102 -36.66 -21.54 21.13
N LEU A 103 -35.66 -20.66 21.09
CA LEU A 103 -35.80 -19.24 20.76
C LEU A 103 -35.76 -19.06 19.24
N ILE A 104 -36.80 -18.47 18.65
CA ILE A 104 -36.93 -18.28 17.21
C ILE A 104 -36.82 -16.81 16.87
N LEU A 105 -35.81 -16.48 16.10
CA LEU A 105 -35.65 -15.17 15.43
C LEU A 105 -36.27 -15.24 14.04
N THR A 106 -37.33 -14.46 13.80
CA THR A 106 -37.84 -14.24 12.48
C THR A 106 -37.31 -12.91 11.96
N ILE A 107 -36.56 -12.94 10.88
CA ILE A 107 -35.82 -11.77 10.39
C ILE A 107 -36.01 -11.60 8.88
N ASN A 108 -36.26 -10.36 8.45
CA ASN A 108 -36.25 -9.93 7.07
C ASN A 108 -35.08 -8.97 6.88
N TYR A 109 -34.11 -9.34 6.07
CA TYR A 109 -32.87 -8.58 5.87
C TYR A 109 -32.46 -8.51 4.40
N ASN A 110 -31.63 -7.52 4.08
CA ASN A 110 -31.01 -7.38 2.77
C ASN A 110 -29.67 -6.61 2.91
N ASP A 111 -28.47 -7.17 2.56
CA ASP A 111 -28.19 -8.47 1.91
C ASP A 111 -27.58 -9.50 2.89
N GLY A 112 -26.83 -9.05 3.88
CA GLY A 112 -26.21 -9.85 4.93
C GLY A 112 -26.46 -9.27 6.31
N PHE A 113 -26.31 -10.09 7.35
CA PHE A 113 -26.37 -9.64 8.75
C PHE A 113 -25.56 -10.52 9.68
N VAL A 114 -25.24 -9.97 10.85
CA VAL A 114 -24.82 -10.72 12.04
C VAL A 114 -25.66 -10.26 13.21
N ALA A 115 -26.11 -11.22 14.04
CA ALA A 115 -26.93 -10.97 15.24
C ALA A 115 -26.23 -11.52 16.47
N TRP A 116 -26.22 -10.72 17.53
CA TRP A 116 -25.72 -11.08 18.85
C TRP A 116 -26.85 -10.94 19.88
N LEU A 117 -27.00 -11.95 20.70
CA LEU A 117 -27.93 -11.92 21.85
C LEU A 117 -27.09 -11.91 23.14
N ASN A 118 -27.23 -10.84 23.92
CA ASN A 118 -26.49 -10.66 25.16
C ASN A 118 -24.96 -10.77 25.00
N GLY A 119 -24.43 -10.33 23.89
CA GLY A 119 -23.01 -10.38 23.62
C GLY A 119 -22.52 -11.62 22.86
N VAL A 120 -23.35 -12.65 22.70
CA VAL A 120 -23.00 -13.90 22.01
C VAL A 120 -23.56 -13.89 20.58
N GLU A 121 -22.72 -14.18 19.58
CA GLU A 121 -23.16 -14.33 18.19
C GLU A 121 -24.12 -15.52 18.08
N VAL A 122 -25.36 -15.25 17.67
CA VAL A 122 -26.43 -16.26 17.57
C VAL A 122 -26.86 -16.56 16.14
N ALA A 123 -26.66 -15.63 15.22
CA ALA A 123 -26.99 -15.84 13.82
C ALA A 123 -26.10 -14.99 12.90
N ARG A 124 -25.78 -15.55 11.72
CA ARG A 124 -25.01 -14.85 10.66
C ARG A 124 -25.47 -15.32 9.30
N ARG A 125 -25.62 -14.39 8.35
CA ARG A 125 -25.94 -14.69 6.95
C ARG A 125 -25.14 -13.80 6.02
N ASN A 126 -24.44 -14.40 5.07
CA ASN A 126 -23.71 -13.73 4.01
C ASN A 126 -22.57 -12.79 4.49
N MET A 127 -22.06 -12.98 5.70
CA MET A 127 -21.06 -12.10 6.33
C MET A 127 -19.76 -12.83 6.70
N GLY A 128 -19.41 -13.88 5.97
CA GLY A 128 -18.12 -14.55 6.13
C GLY A 128 -18.08 -15.57 7.27
N ALA A 129 -16.87 -15.84 7.79
CA ALA A 129 -16.64 -16.83 8.84
C ALA A 129 -17.38 -16.47 10.14
N GLN A 130 -17.89 -17.50 10.83
CA GLN A 130 -18.49 -17.32 12.15
C GLN A 130 -17.46 -16.73 13.12
N LYS A 131 -17.90 -15.83 14.00
CA LYS A 131 -17.05 -15.06 14.93
C LYS A 131 -16.03 -14.10 14.26
N ALA A 132 -15.94 -14.01 12.92
CA ALA A 132 -15.15 -12.99 12.29
C ALA A 132 -15.75 -11.61 12.57
N HIS A 133 -14.86 -10.64 12.90
CA HIS A 133 -15.28 -9.23 13.02
C HIS A 133 -15.84 -8.72 11.68
N ILE A 134 -16.89 -7.92 11.75
CA ILE A 134 -17.52 -7.29 10.60
C ILE A 134 -17.29 -5.79 10.67
N PHE A 135 -16.58 -5.27 9.70
CA PHE A 135 -16.29 -3.84 9.62
C PHE A 135 -17.49 -3.05 9.08
N HIS A 136 -17.57 -1.78 9.45
CA HIS A 136 -18.65 -0.89 8.99
C HIS A 136 -18.68 -0.75 7.45
N ASP A 137 -17.53 -0.76 6.79
CA ASP A 137 -17.38 -0.62 5.34
C ASP A 137 -17.37 -1.97 4.58
N GLN A 138 -17.58 -3.09 5.29
CA GLN A 138 -17.57 -4.42 4.71
C GLN A 138 -18.85 -4.69 3.91
N LEU A 139 -18.69 -5.12 2.66
CA LEU A 139 -19.81 -5.60 1.85
C LEU A 139 -20.22 -7.03 2.25
N ALA A 140 -21.50 -7.35 2.13
CA ALA A 140 -21.96 -8.73 2.24
C ALA A 140 -21.34 -9.59 1.13
N CYS A 141 -21.13 -10.88 1.39
CA CYS A 141 -20.48 -11.81 0.46
C CYS A 141 -21.33 -12.09 -0.79
N ARG A 142 -22.64 -11.89 -0.72
CA ARG A 142 -23.59 -12.02 -1.83
C ARG A 142 -24.89 -11.25 -1.56
N ALA A 143 -25.67 -11.06 -2.62
CA ALA A 143 -27.04 -10.54 -2.49
C ALA A 143 -27.93 -11.54 -1.75
N SER A 144 -28.82 -11.02 -0.93
CA SER A 144 -29.85 -11.84 -0.25
C SER A 144 -30.82 -12.46 -1.26
N THR A 145 -31.26 -13.67 -0.98
CA THR A 145 -32.34 -14.33 -1.70
C THR A 145 -33.69 -14.16 -0.99
N VAL A 146 -33.68 -13.58 0.22
CA VAL A 146 -34.89 -13.43 1.07
C VAL A 146 -35.80 -12.30 0.52
N GLY A 147 -35.21 -11.23 0.00
CA GLY A 147 -35.94 -10.09 -0.58
C GLY A 147 -36.88 -9.43 0.45
N THR A 148 -38.18 -9.46 0.20
CA THR A 148 -39.19 -8.95 1.12
C THR A 148 -39.83 -10.00 2.01
N SER A 149 -39.43 -11.28 1.92
CA SER A 149 -39.86 -12.38 2.79
C SER A 149 -39.01 -12.44 4.06
N SER A 150 -39.50 -13.17 5.06
CA SER A 150 -38.75 -13.38 6.32
C SER A 150 -38.18 -14.78 6.40
N GLU A 151 -37.03 -14.92 7.05
CA GLU A 151 -36.44 -16.20 7.44
C GLU A 151 -36.67 -16.42 8.94
N SER A 152 -37.05 -17.66 9.36
CA SER A 152 -37.15 -18.05 10.78
C SER A 152 -35.92 -18.88 11.12
N ILE A 153 -35.19 -18.46 12.15
CA ILE A 153 -33.92 -19.07 12.60
C ILE A 153 -34.11 -19.54 14.07
N SER A 154 -33.89 -20.83 14.34
CA SER A 154 -33.76 -21.33 15.71
C SER A 154 -32.37 -20.96 16.23
N LEU A 155 -32.35 -20.19 17.31
CA LEU A 155 -31.11 -19.70 17.92
C LEU A 155 -30.52 -20.68 18.96
N GLY A 156 -31.32 -21.59 19.51
CA GLY A 156 -30.97 -22.48 20.60
C GLY A 156 -32.04 -22.44 21.71
N MET A 157 -31.78 -23.04 22.87
CA MET A 157 -32.69 -23.05 24.00
C MET A 157 -32.76 -21.67 24.67
N SER A 158 -33.97 -21.25 25.07
CA SER A 158 -34.19 -19.96 25.75
C SER A 158 -33.36 -19.88 27.04
N SER A 159 -33.28 -20.99 27.78
CA SER A 159 -32.52 -21.10 29.05
C SER A 159 -31.01 -20.95 28.90
N GLU A 160 -30.47 -21.10 27.70
CA GLU A 160 -29.04 -20.92 27.42
C GLU A 160 -28.71 -19.48 26.96
N LEU A 161 -29.70 -18.77 26.43
CA LEU A 161 -29.48 -17.50 25.72
C LEU A 161 -30.09 -16.29 26.43
N LEU A 162 -31.24 -16.48 27.15
CA LEU A 162 -31.94 -15.39 27.83
C LEU A 162 -31.50 -15.28 29.29
N LYS A 163 -31.54 -14.05 29.79
CA LYS A 163 -31.39 -13.69 31.20
C LYS A 163 -32.76 -13.25 31.74
N GLU A 164 -33.03 -13.48 32.99
CA GLU A 164 -34.19 -12.86 33.66
C GLU A 164 -33.96 -11.34 33.70
N GLY A 165 -35.00 -10.56 33.34
CA GLY A 165 -34.92 -9.11 33.21
C GLY A 165 -34.44 -8.69 31.84
N GLN A 166 -33.56 -7.72 31.81
CA GLN A 166 -33.14 -7.04 30.58
C GLN A 166 -32.21 -7.88 29.70
N ASN A 167 -32.58 -7.96 28.43
CA ASN A 167 -31.81 -8.60 27.35
C ASN A 167 -31.63 -7.62 26.18
N VAL A 168 -30.61 -7.84 25.36
CA VAL A 168 -30.40 -7.08 24.15
C VAL A 168 -30.11 -7.98 22.96
N LEU A 169 -30.83 -7.73 21.86
CA LEU A 169 -30.51 -8.29 20.55
C LEU A 169 -29.89 -7.17 19.70
N SER A 170 -28.63 -7.35 19.34
CA SER A 170 -27.85 -6.43 18.50
C SER A 170 -27.70 -7.01 17.12
N VAL A 171 -27.90 -6.20 16.04
CA VAL A 171 -27.80 -6.67 14.66
C VAL A 171 -27.08 -5.64 13.80
N GLN A 172 -26.02 -6.09 13.10
CA GLN A 172 -25.38 -5.34 12.04
C GLN A 172 -25.87 -5.86 10.70
N VAL A 173 -26.32 -4.96 9.83
CA VAL A 173 -26.79 -5.28 8.48
C VAL A 173 -25.82 -4.68 7.47
N ASN A 174 -25.44 -5.47 6.46
CA ASN A 174 -24.50 -5.06 5.42
C ASN A 174 -25.06 -5.34 4.03
N ASN A 175 -24.90 -4.37 3.15
CA ASN A 175 -25.31 -4.47 1.75
C ASN A 175 -24.26 -5.19 0.91
N TYR A 176 -24.66 -5.84 -0.19
CA TYR A 176 -23.76 -6.47 -1.15
C TYR A 176 -23.11 -5.46 -2.10
N THR A 177 -23.76 -4.31 -2.33
CA THR A 177 -23.24 -3.20 -3.14
C THR A 177 -23.63 -1.88 -2.52
N LEU A 178 -22.80 -0.83 -2.64
CA LEU A 178 -23.14 0.51 -2.12
C LEU A 178 -24.43 1.10 -2.72
N SER A 179 -24.77 0.75 -3.97
CA SER A 179 -25.99 1.21 -4.67
C SER A 179 -27.22 0.33 -4.45
N GLY A 180 -27.07 -0.76 -3.69
CA GLY A 180 -28.15 -1.73 -3.45
C GLY A 180 -29.27 -1.20 -2.57
N ASN A 181 -30.17 -2.09 -2.20
CA ASN A 181 -31.25 -1.83 -1.25
C ASN A 181 -30.86 -2.35 0.14
N MET A 182 -31.38 -1.77 1.21
CA MET A 182 -31.15 -2.26 2.58
C MET A 182 -32.47 -2.38 3.32
N ARG A 183 -32.59 -3.43 4.16
CA ARG A 183 -33.75 -3.65 5.00
C ARG A 183 -33.39 -4.47 6.23
N LEU A 184 -33.97 -4.13 7.36
CA LEU A 184 -34.06 -4.95 8.54
C LEU A 184 -35.46 -4.84 9.14
N ASP A 185 -36.10 -5.97 9.36
CA ASP A 185 -37.28 -6.12 10.20
C ASP A 185 -37.16 -7.46 10.95
N MET A 186 -37.57 -7.52 12.21
CA MET A 186 -37.34 -8.73 13.00
C MET A 186 -38.37 -8.85 14.14
N SER A 187 -38.57 -10.11 14.58
CA SER A 187 -39.30 -10.46 15.78
C SER A 187 -38.65 -11.65 16.50
N LEU A 188 -38.83 -11.75 17.79
CA LEU A 188 -38.29 -12.80 18.61
C LEU A 188 -39.38 -13.44 19.47
N LYS A 189 -39.45 -14.76 19.44
CA LYS A 189 -40.43 -15.52 20.21
C LYS A 189 -39.84 -16.83 20.77
N ILE A 190 -40.46 -17.39 21.79
CA ILE A 190 -40.16 -18.76 22.28
C ILE A 190 -41.18 -19.71 21.63
N ASP A 191 -40.76 -20.78 20.98
CA ASP A 191 -41.57 -21.72 20.22
C ASP A 191 -42.05 -22.85 21.12
N GLN A 192 -43.19 -22.67 21.76
CA GLN A 192 -43.78 -23.62 22.73
C GLN A 192 -44.73 -24.58 22.02
N ALA A 193 -44.34 -25.84 21.98
CA ALA A 193 -45.13 -26.89 21.33
C ALA A 193 -46.57 -27.00 21.91
N GLY A 194 -47.57 -26.68 21.08
CA GLY A 194 -49.00 -26.81 21.41
C GLY A 194 -49.58 -25.69 22.30
N LEU A 195 -48.81 -24.61 22.54
CA LEU A 195 -49.24 -23.45 23.29
C LEU A 195 -49.11 -22.18 22.42
N THR A 196 -49.64 -21.07 22.94
CA THR A 196 -49.38 -19.76 22.30
C THR A 196 -47.95 -19.34 22.61
N ASP A 197 -47.16 -19.10 21.54
CA ASP A 197 -45.75 -18.72 21.68
C ASP A 197 -45.59 -17.35 22.36
N PRO A 198 -44.84 -17.24 23.46
CA PRO A 198 -44.50 -15.95 24.03
C PRO A 198 -43.71 -15.11 23.06
N SER A 199 -44.20 -13.90 22.73
CA SER A 199 -43.51 -12.95 21.90
C SER A 199 -42.70 -11.99 22.75
N LEU A 200 -41.37 -12.01 22.64
CA LEU A 200 -40.49 -11.08 23.35
C LEU A 200 -40.49 -9.69 22.70
N PHE A 201 -40.56 -9.63 21.37
CA PHE A 201 -40.89 -8.43 20.61
C PHE A 201 -41.37 -8.80 19.20
N SER A 202 -42.11 -7.90 18.54
CA SER A 202 -42.71 -8.10 17.22
C SER A 202 -42.08 -7.23 16.15
N THR A 203 -42.32 -7.57 14.87
CA THR A 203 -42.02 -6.70 13.72
C THR A 203 -42.66 -5.32 13.92
N GLY A 204 -42.01 -4.27 13.41
CA GLY A 204 -42.48 -2.88 13.57
C GLY A 204 -42.12 -2.27 14.93
N SER A 205 -41.49 -3.03 15.86
CA SER A 205 -41.02 -2.48 17.15
C SER A 205 -39.98 -1.38 16.93
N GLU A 206 -39.90 -0.46 17.89
CA GLU A 206 -38.85 0.54 17.95
C GLU A 206 -37.51 -0.11 18.32
N ILE A 207 -36.43 0.37 17.69
CA ILE A 207 -35.05 -0.02 17.94
C ILE A 207 -34.16 1.20 18.01
N SER A 208 -33.01 1.09 18.72
CA SER A 208 -31.90 2.04 18.54
C SER A 208 -31.10 1.67 17.30
N TYR A 209 -30.62 2.66 16.53
CA TYR A 209 -29.80 2.42 15.36
C TYR A 209 -28.68 3.46 15.20
N LEU A 210 -27.60 3.04 14.54
CA LEU A 210 -26.46 3.87 14.15
C LEU A 210 -26.13 3.59 12.70
N ARG A 211 -25.90 4.66 11.91
CA ARG A 211 -25.42 4.56 10.54
C ARG A 211 -23.99 4.05 10.52
N GLY A 212 -23.66 3.10 9.64
CA GLY A 212 -22.34 2.51 9.54
C GLY A 212 -21.34 3.41 8.83
N LEU A 213 -21.26 4.66 9.19
CA LEU A 213 -20.26 5.61 8.69
C LEU A 213 -18.89 5.40 9.36
N ARG A 214 -18.89 4.72 10.50
CA ARG A 214 -17.73 4.38 11.33
C ARG A 214 -18.02 3.11 12.13
N GLU A 215 -17.03 2.55 12.83
CA GLU A 215 -17.25 1.43 13.74
C GLU A 215 -18.09 1.85 14.95
N ALA A 216 -19.14 1.10 15.25
CA ALA A 216 -20.08 1.46 16.30
C ALA A 216 -19.46 1.53 17.71
N SER A 217 -18.42 0.73 17.96
CA SER A 217 -17.71 0.74 19.25
C SER A 217 -16.63 1.82 19.35
N ALA A 218 -16.21 2.40 18.24
CA ALA A 218 -15.15 3.41 18.24
C ALA A 218 -15.60 4.75 18.86
N ASP A 219 -16.89 5.00 18.90
CA ASP A 219 -17.47 6.30 19.25
C ASP A 219 -17.50 6.61 20.75
N LEU A 220 -17.30 5.62 21.59
CA LEU A 220 -17.59 5.76 23.01
C LEU A 220 -16.36 5.69 23.90
N VAL A 221 -15.19 5.41 23.36
CA VAL A 221 -14.03 5.08 24.17
C VAL A 221 -12.79 5.94 23.85
N GLU A 222 -12.67 6.46 22.64
CA GLU A 222 -11.61 7.39 22.29
C GLU A 222 -12.18 8.55 21.46
N PRO A 223 -11.87 9.78 21.81
CA PRO A 223 -12.14 10.93 20.97
C PRO A 223 -11.55 10.67 19.57
N ALA A 224 -12.36 10.85 18.55
CA ALA A 224 -11.94 10.71 17.16
C ALA A 224 -12.31 11.97 16.39
N LEU A 225 -11.59 12.23 15.31
CA LEU A 225 -11.95 13.29 14.39
C LEU A 225 -13.32 13.03 13.76
N PRO A 226 -14.02 14.06 13.24
CA PRO A 226 -15.34 13.93 12.62
C PRO A 226 -15.38 12.91 11.45
N ASP A 227 -14.24 12.63 10.82
CA ASP A 227 -14.06 11.60 9.78
C ASP A 227 -13.86 10.18 10.32
N GLY A 228 -13.83 10.02 11.66
CA GLY A 228 -13.69 8.71 12.31
C GLY A 228 -12.25 8.23 12.48
N ASP A 229 -11.26 9.02 12.09
CA ASP A 229 -9.85 8.69 12.37
C ASP A 229 -9.52 8.91 13.85
N PRO A 230 -8.86 7.96 14.52
CA PRO A 230 -8.41 8.13 15.90
C PRO A 230 -7.37 9.25 15.97
N SER A 231 -7.50 10.09 17.00
CA SER A 231 -6.62 11.22 17.25
C SER A 231 -5.92 11.11 18.59
N ASP A 232 -4.75 11.72 18.72
CA ASP A 232 -4.14 11.92 20.04
C ASP A 232 -5.03 12.82 20.88
N TRP A 233 -5.12 12.54 22.17
CA TRP A 233 -5.95 13.31 23.06
C TRP A 233 -5.36 13.47 24.46
N ILE A 234 -5.83 14.52 25.15
CA ILE A 234 -5.45 14.88 26.50
C ILE A 234 -6.73 15.08 27.31
N GLU A 235 -6.80 14.46 28.46
CA GLU A 235 -7.89 14.67 29.42
C GLU A 235 -7.43 15.45 30.65
N PHE A 236 -8.28 16.36 31.06
CA PHE A 236 -8.16 17.13 32.28
C PHE A 236 -9.25 16.71 33.27
N HIS A 237 -8.90 16.59 34.55
CA HIS A 237 -9.84 16.30 35.61
C HIS A 237 -9.78 17.43 36.65
N ASN A 238 -10.94 17.98 37.00
CA ASN A 238 -11.09 18.89 38.12
C ASN A 238 -11.43 18.11 39.39
N SER A 239 -10.43 17.86 40.23
CA SER A 239 -10.60 17.16 41.49
C SER A 239 -11.16 18.00 42.62
N GLY A 240 -11.42 19.28 42.40
CA GLY A 240 -11.94 20.23 43.37
C GLY A 240 -13.45 20.17 43.54
N ASP A 241 -13.96 20.81 44.60
CA ASP A 241 -15.38 20.89 44.94
C ASP A 241 -16.14 22.02 44.23
N SER A 242 -15.46 22.77 43.33
CA SER A 242 -16.05 23.86 42.56
C SER A 242 -15.65 23.82 41.11
N GLY A 243 -16.49 24.37 40.22
CA GLY A 243 -16.14 24.47 38.78
C GLY A 243 -14.97 25.42 38.59
N VAL A 244 -14.09 25.10 37.65
CA VAL A 244 -12.93 25.90 37.24
C VAL A 244 -13.12 26.45 35.85
N ASP A 245 -12.91 27.76 35.65
CA ASP A 245 -12.89 28.39 34.34
C ASP A 245 -11.45 28.37 33.80
N LEU A 246 -11.24 27.72 32.68
CA LEU A 246 -9.95 27.62 32.02
C LEU A 246 -9.73 28.70 30.95
N THR A 247 -10.60 29.72 30.88
CA THR A 247 -10.46 30.82 29.93
C THR A 247 -9.07 31.45 30.04
N GLY A 248 -8.30 31.41 28.94
CA GLY A 248 -6.95 32.01 28.91
C GLY A 248 -5.84 31.12 29.51
N TRP A 249 -6.17 30.01 30.12
CA TRP A 249 -5.15 29.03 30.51
C TRP A 249 -4.43 28.51 29.27
N THR A 250 -3.21 27.97 29.43
CA THR A 250 -2.41 27.51 28.30
C THR A 250 -1.91 26.08 28.49
N LEU A 251 -1.78 25.40 27.40
CA LEU A 251 -1.26 24.02 27.33
C LEU A 251 -0.03 23.99 26.39
N SER A 252 1.00 23.28 26.81
CA SER A 252 2.21 23.12 25.98
C SER A 252 2.86 21.75 26.11
N ASP A 253 3.30 21.23 24.98
CA ASP A 253 4.19 20.08 24.83
C ASP A 253 5.68 20.48 24.89
N ALA A 254 5.96 21.80 25.03
CA ALA A 254 7.30 22.37 25.11
C ALA A 254 7.36 23.36 26.28
N VAL A 255 7.78 22.91 27.45
CA VAL A 255 7.75 23.68 28.70
C VAL A 255 8.47 25.05 28.65
N LEU A 256 9.45 25.16 27.74
CA LEU A 256 10.12 26.46 27.49
C LEU A 256 9.25 27.44 26.67
N SER A 257 8.10 27.00 26.19
CA SER A 257 7.12 27.79 25.43
C SER A 257 5.72 27.60 26.03
N PRO A 258 5.46 28.09 27.26
CA PRO A 258 4.26 27.76 28.04
C PRO A 258 2.93 28.19 27.38
N ALA A 259 2.95 29.21 26.52
CA ALA A 259 1.76 29.74 25.84
C ALA A 259 1.61 29.16 24.41
N LYS A 260 1.85 27.86 24.22
CA LYS A 260 1.78 27.26 22.89
C LYS A 260 0.35 27.17 22.36
N TRP A 261 -0.58 26.75 23.19
CA TRP A 261 -2.01 26.70 22.88
C TRP A 261 -2.82 27.29 24.05
N THR A 262 -3.88 28.02 23.75
CA THR A 262 -4.68 28.72 24.75
C THR A 262 -6.12 28.21 24.76
N PHE A 263 -6.66 27.88 25.93
CA PHE A 263 -8.07 27.47 26.05
C PHE A 263 -8.99 28.66 25.68
N PRO A 264 -9.98 28.40 24.80
CA PRO A 264 -10.96 29.39 24.37
C PRO A 264 -11.76 29.96 25.55
N ALA A 265 -12.29 31.18 25.39
CA ALA A 265 -13.15 31.83 26.38
C ALA A 265 -14.41 30.99 26.65
N GLY A 266 -14.77 30.82 27.92
CA GLY A 266 -15.91 30.04 28.39
C GLY A 266 -15.64 28.56 28.54
N THR A 267 -14.39 28.09 28.38
CA THR A 267 -14.02 26.70 28.67
C THR A 267 -14.04 26.47 30.19
N THR A 268 -14.88 25.55 30.65
CA THR A 268 -15.04 25.25 32.08
C THR A 268 -15.02 23.76 32.36
N ILE A 269 -14.51 23.35 33.52
CA ILE A 269 -14.63 22.00 34.05
C ILE A 269 -15.40 22.06 35.35
N SER A 270 -16.55 21.36 35.43
CA SER A 270 -17.35 21.30 36.66
C SER A 270 -16.61 20.59 37.79
N ALA A 271 -17.05 20.77 39.03
CA ALA A 271 -16.53 20.04 40.20
C ALA A 271 -16.59 18.52 39.94
N GLY A 272 -15.47 17.83 40.12
CA GLY A 272 -15.32 16.39 39.81
C GLY A 272 -15.44 16.03 38.33
N GLY A 273 -15.52 17.01 37.43
CA GLY A 273 -15.73 16.82 36.01
C GLY A 273 -14.46 16.60 35.19
N PHE A 274 -14.63 16.22 33.92
CA PHE A 274 -13.57 15.95 32.95
C PHE A 274 -13.71 16.81 31.73
N LEU A 275 -12.59 17.11 31.08
CA LEU A 275 -12.52 17.78 29.77
C LEU A 275 -11.52 17.07 28.88
N VAL A 276 -11.97 16.58 27.72
CA VAL A 276 -11.12 15.96 26.71
C VAL A 276 -10.81 16.97 25.61
N VAL A 277 -9.55 17.06 25.22
CA VAL A 277 -9.03 17.92 24.14
C VAL A 277 -8.25 17.06 23.15
N LEU A 278 -8.50 17.22 21.86
CA LEU A 278 -7.76 16.53 20.80
C LEU A 278 -6.43 17.23 20.51
N ALA A 279 -5.36 16.45 20.43
CA ALA A 279 -4.02 16.93 20.12
C ALA A 279 -3.65 16.56 18.68
N ASP A 280 -4.28 17.19 17.70
CA ASP A 280 -4.24 16.78 16.30
C ASP A 280 -3.69 17.83 15.32
N ASN A 281 -3.49 19.08 15.80
CA ASN A 281 -2.96 20.18 14.98
C ASN A 281 -3.69 20.32 13.63
N PRO A 282 -5.00 20.59 13.61
CA PRO A 282 -5.75 20.68 12.37
C PRO A 282 -5.24 21.81 11.48
N SER A 283 -5.24 21.60 10.16
CA SER A 283 -4.78 22.61 9.20
C SER A 283 -5.73 23.81 9.06
N GLU A 284 -7.00 23.65 9.46
CA GLU A 284 -8.05 24.67 9.45
C GLU A 284 -8.85 24.56 10.76
N GLU A 285 -9.42 25.70 11.20
CA GLU A 285 -10.30 25.70 12.37
C GLU A 285 -11.58 24.93 12.09
N ILE A 286 -11.87 23.91 12.90
CA ILE A 286 -13.05 23.05 12.75
C ILE A 286 -14.26 23.75 13.40
N SER A 287 -15.07 24.39 12.59
CA SER A 287 -16.28 25.07 13.07
C SER A 287 -17.34 24.04 13.52
N GLY A 288 -17.82 24.18 14.76
CA GLY A 288 -18.85 23.31 15.34
C GLY A 288 -18.33 21.94 15.81
N ALA A 289 -17.02 21.82 16.07
CA ALA A 289 -16.41 20.63 16.62
C ALA A 289 -16.98 20.30 18.02
N THR A 290 -17.11 19.01 18.32
CA THR A 290 -17.55 18.50 19.62
C THR A 290 -16.45 18.67 20.67
N TYR A 291 -15.18 18.59 20.25
CA TYR A 291 -14.00 18.71 21.10
C TYR A 291 -13.19 19.96 20.76
N LEU A 292 -12.37 20.41 21.72
CA LEU A 292 -11.33 21.39 21.46
C LEU A 292 -10.14 20.72 20.78
N HIS A 293 -9.43 21.46 19.95
CA HIS A 293 -8.27 20.98 19.19
C HIS A 293 -7.04 21.82 19.52
N THR A 294 -5.91 21.19 19.83
CA THR A 294 -4.65 21.90 20.01
C THR A 294 -3.98 22.22 18.67
N ASN A 295 -3.01 23.14 18.68
CA ASN A 295 -2.15 23.44 17.54
C ASN A 295 -0.84 22.63 17.52
N PHE A 296 -0.84 21.48 18.19
CA PHE A 296 0.27 20.51 18.23
C PHE A 296 -0.28 19.09 18.35
N LYS A 297 0.58 18.10 18.06
CA LYS A 297 0.33 16.67 18.28
C LYS A 297 1.20 16.17 19.42
N LEU A 298 0.82 15.07 20.04
CA LEU A 298 1.64 14.39 21.03
C LEU A 298 2.69 13.50 20.35
N ASP A 299 3.93 13.52 20.88
CA ASP A 299 4.97 12.58 20.40
C ASP A 299 4.81 11.21 21.08
N GLY A 300 4.53 10.17 20.31
CA GLY A 300 4.47 8.80 20.81
C GLY A 300 5.79 8.29 21.41
N GLY A 301 6.91 8.95 21.16
CA GLY A 301 8.21 8.67 21.78
C GLY A 301 8.33 9.14 23.22
N GLY A 302 7.40 10.00 23.64
CA GLY A 302 7.40 10.67 24.96
C GLY A 302 8.01 12.07 24.92
N GLU A 303 7.33 13.03 25.53
CA GLU A 303 7.74 14.42 25.61
C GLU A 303 7.19 15.11 26.86
N ASP A 304 7.52 16.37 27.05
CA ASP A 304 6.92 17.20 28.11
C ASP A 304 5.46 17.53 27.78
N LEU A 305 4.62 17.61 28.82
CA LEU A 305 3.26 18.16 28.71
C LEU A 305 2.90 18.87 30.00
N ALA A 306 2.53 20.15 29.90
CA ALA A 306 2.21 20.97 31.05
C ALA A 306 1.05 21.94 30.81
N LEU A 307 0.24 22.13 31.85
CA LEU A 307 -0.88 23.05 31.92
C LEU A 307 -0.47 24.26 32.76
N PHE A 308 -0.73 25.47 32.30
CA PHE A 308 -0.45 26.73 32.95
C PHE A 308 -1.74 27.54 33.12
N ASP A 309 -1.88 28.27 34.22
CA ASP A 309 -2.99 29.18 34.44
C ASP A 309 -2.86 30.48 33.60
N ASP A 310 -3.85 31.36 33.70
CA ASP A 310 -3.90 32.66 33.01
C ASP A 310 -2.80 33.63 33.45
N THR A 311 -2.11 33.36 34.56
CA THR A 311 -0.94 34.10 35.00
C THR A 311 0.38 33.54 34.47
N GLY A 312 0.33 32.36 33.79
CA GLY A 312 1.49 31.62 33.32
C GLY A 312 2.17 30.77 34.39
N SER A 313 1.50 30.53 35.52
CA SER A 313 1.99 29.62 36.56
C SER A 313 1.67 28.17 36.20
N GLU A 314 2.62 27.26 36.38
CA GLU A 314 2.42 25.81 36.10
C GLU A 314 1.42 25.22 37.12
N VAL A 315 0.31 24.68 36.65
CA VAL A 315 -0.76 24.05 37.43
C VAL A 315 -0.61 22.54 37.50
N SER A 316 -0.37 21.93 36.35
CA SER A 316 -0.21 20.47 36.23
C SER A 316 0.81 20.12 35.17
N ARG A 317 1.64 19.12 35.44
CA ARG A 317 2.64 18.62 34.52
C ARG A 317 2.77 17.11 34.64
N LEU A 318 2.98 16.43 33.54
CA LEU A 318 3.47 15.08 33.54
C LEU A 318 4.97 15.12 33.85
N THR A 319 5.32 14.82 35.14
CA THR A 319 6.67 15.02 35.70
C THR A 319 7.73 14.29 34.92
N MET A 320 8.80 14.97 34.51
CA MET A 320 9.88 14.49 33.65
C MET A 320 9.42 14.06 32.23
N GLY A 321 8.28 14.59 31.77
CA GLY A 321 7.60 14.17 30.55
C GLY A 321 6.81 12.86 30.73
N TYR A 322 5.91 12.59 29.80
CA TYR A 322 5.31 11.26 29.74
C TYR A 322 6.25 10.29 29.00
N PRO A 323 6.24 8.98 29.38
CA PRO A 323 7.09 8.00 28.74
C PRO A 323 6.60 7.67 27.34
N ARG A 324 7.42 6.92 26.59
CA ARG A 324 7.00 6.36 25.30
C ARG A 324 5.62 5.74 25.42
N GLN A 325 4.72 6.15 24.52
CA GLN A 325 3.37 5.65 24.43
C GLN A 325 3.28 4.37 23.58
N TYR A 326 2.22 3.62 23.78
CA TYR A 326 2.01 2.34 23.09
C TYR A 326 0.62 2.32 22.46
N PRO A 327 0.48 1.87 21.21
CA PRO A 327 -0.82 1.77 20.56
C PRO A 327 -1.83 1.05 21.44
N ASN A 328 -2.99 1.65 21.57
CA ASN A 328 -4.13 1.13 22.32
C ASN A 328 -3.95 1.08 23.87
N TYR A 329 -3.00 1.82 24.38
CA TYR A 329 -2.87 2.10 25.79
C TYR A 329 -2.93 3.59 26.00
N SER A 330 -3.65 4.02 27.01
CA SER A 330 -3.53 5.38 27.54
C SER A 330 -2.53 5.42 28.69
N TYR A 331 -2.10 6.60 29.05
CA TYR A 331 -1.22 6.83 30.21
C TYR A 331 -1.89 7.85 31.11
N GLY A 332 -2.33 7.42 32.30
CA GLY A 332 -3.18 8.20 33.15
C GLY A 332 -2.97 7.97 34.65
N ARG A 333 -3.60 8.81 35.45
CA ARG A 333 -3.52 8.78 36.91
C ARG A 333 -4.52 7.78 37.50
N ASP A 334 -4.06 6.95 38.41
CA ASP A 334 -4.98 6.16 39.27
C ASP A 334 -5.59 7.03 40.38
N SER A 335 -6.46 6.43 41.17
CA SER A 335 -7.10 7.09 42.30
C SER A 335 -6.12 7.61 43.41
N SER A 336 -4.87 7.17 43.39
CA SER A 336 -3.81 7.63 44.28
C SER A 336 -2.97 8.77 43.65
N GLY A 337 -3.23 9.10 42.38
CA GLY A 337 -2.47 10.07 41.58
C GLY A 337 -1.21 9.48 40.91
N MET A 338 -0.98 8.18 40.99
CA MET A 338 0.15 7.51 40.32
C MET A 338 -0.17 7.30 38.84
N MET A 339 0.82 7.57 38.00
CA MET A 339 0.70 7.38 36.53
C MET A 339 0.97 5.96 36.14
N ASN A 340 0.06 5.37 35.37
CA ASN A 340 0.13 4.01 34.86
C ASN A 340 -0.37 3.97 33.41
N PHE A 341 -0.04 2.88 32.71
CA PHE A 341 -0.66 2.57 31.42
C PHE A 341 -1.93 1.77 31.63
N TYR A 342 -2.98 2.07 30.86
CA TYR A 342 -4.26 1.38 30.88
C TYR A 342 -4.57 0.78 29.51
N ALA A 343 -4.91 -0.49 29.49
CA ALA A 343 -5.37 -1.15 28.25
C ALA A 343 -6.75 -0.66 27.82
N ASN A 344 -7.49 -0.08 28.73
CA ASN A 344 -8.81 0.46 28.52
C ASN A 344 -8.80 1.97 28.89
N PRO A 345 -8.59 2.87 27.91
CA PRO A 345 -8.74 4.31 28.11
C PRO A 345 -10.15 4.63 28.64
N THR A 346 -10.25 5.61 29.51
CA THR A 346 -11.51 6.01 30.18
C THR A 346 -11.81 7.50 30.00
N PRO A 347 -11.85 8.05 28.77
CA PRO A 347 -12.11 9.47 28.56
C PRO A 347 -13.48 9.88 29.13
N GLY A 348 -13.49 10.89 29.97
CA GLY A 348 -14.68 11.38 30.69
C GLY A 348 -14.94 10.73 32.03
N GLU A 349 -14.07 9.79 32.46
CA GLU A 349 -14.22 9.06 33.73
C GLU A 349 -12.86 8.91 34.45
N LEU A 350 -12.90 8.49 35.72
CA LEU A 350 -11.67 8.14 36.44
C LEU A 350 -11.03 6.87 35.85
N ASN A 351 -9.72 6.91 35.69
CA ASN A 351 -8.97 5.76 35.21
C ASN A 351 -9.24 4.52 36.07
N SER A 352 -9.66 3.44 35.43
CA SER A 352 -10.05 2.19 36.08
C SER A 352 -9.63 0.98 35.26
N GLY A 353 -9.62 -0.20 35.86
CA GLY A 353 -9.22 -1.44 35.20
C GLY A 353 -7.77 -1.85 35.45
N GLU A 354 -7.23 -2.71 34.62
CA GLU A 354 -5.87 -3.24 34.76
C GLU A 354 -4.84 -2.18 34.43
N ALA A 355 -3.99 -1.87 35.40
CA ALA A 355 -2.92 -0.88 35.31
C ALA A 355 -1.56 -1.53 35.11
N PHE A 356 -0.73 -0.96 34.25
CA PHE A 356 0.60 -1.45 33.92
C PHE A 356 1.67 -0.39 34.21
N VAL A 357 2.76 -0.80 34.87
CA VAL A 357 3.83 0.11 35.26
C VAL A 357 4.69 0.52 34.04
N SER A 358 4.95 -0.41 33.15
CA SER A 358 5.76 -0.18 31.93
C SER A 358 5.56 -1.35 30.96
N LYS A 359 6.25 -1.29 29.82
CA LYS A 359 6.27 -2.38 28.83
C LYS A 359 7.55 -3.20 28.96
N VAL A 360 7.42 -4.53 28.88
CA VAL A 360 8.54 -5.47 28.87
C VAL A 360 9.34 -5.33 27.56
N ASP A 361 10.66 -5.38 27.66
CA ASP A 361 11.55 -5.42 26.49
C ASP A 361 11.37 -6.69 25.67
N ALA A 362 11.30 -6.54 24.34
CA ALA A 362 11.16 -7.67 23.43
C ALA A 362 12.39 -8.60 23.53
N PRO A 363 12.21 -9.91 23.38
CA PRO A 363 13.31 -10.86 23.45
C PRO A 363 14.41 -10.58 22.42
N ASP A 364 15.66 -10.59 22.85
CA ASP A 364 16.81 -10.56 21.98
C ASP A 364 17.25 -11.99 21.60
N PHE A 365 17.47 -12.16 20.29
CA PHE A 365 18.01 -13.38 19.74
C PHE A 365 19.53 -13.22 19.56
N HIS A 366 20.36 -14.05 20.20
CA HIS A 366 21.81 -13.95 20.01
C HIS A 366 22.25 -14.30 18.58
N LYS A 367 21.46 -15.09 17.86
CA LYS A 367 21.56 -15.30 16.42
C LYS A 367 20.31 -14.77 15.73
N LYS A 368 20.49 -13.98 14.70
CA LYS A 368 19.39 -13.42 13.91
C LYS A 368 18.97 -14.40 12.82
N GLY A 369 17.75 -14.24 12.28
CA GLY A 369 17.25 -14.99 11.14
C GLY A 369 18.16 -14.88 9.91
N GLY A 370 18.06 -15.83 8.99
CA GLY A 370 18.85 -15.88 7.76
C GLY A 370 19.26 -17.30 7.38
N PHE A 371 20.22 -17.40 6.45
CA PHE A 371 20.73 -18.66 5.95
C PHE A 371 21.90 -19.18 6.81
N TYR A 372 21.86 -20.47 7.14
CA TYR A 372 22.90 -21.19 7.88
C TYR A 372 23.22 -22.53 7.21
N ASP A 373 24.48 -22.89 7.13
CA ASP A 373 24.91 -24.11 6.45
C ASP A 373 24.76 -25.35 7.34
N SER A 374 24.88 -25.17 8.68
CA SER A 374 24.83 -26.24 9.68
C SER A 374 23.90 -25.90 10.83
N ALA A 375 23.56 -26.89 11.64
CA ALA A 375 22.76 -26.73 12.84
C ALA A 375 23.37 -25.66 13.78
N ILE A 376 22.46 -24.91 14.40
CA ILE A 376 22.80 -23.82 15.32
C ILE A 376 22.02 -23.97 16.64
N ALA A 377 22.52 -23.34 17.68
CA ALA A 377 21.73 -23.08 18.89
C ALA A 377 21.38 -21.59 18.95
N VAL A 378 20.14 -21.27 19.30
CA VAL A 378 19.64 -19.90 19.42
C VAL A 378 19.24 -19.62 20.85
N ALA A 379 19.94 -18.68 21.51
CA ALA A 379 19.56 -18.22 22.83
C ALA A 379 18.66 -16.97 22.73
N LEU A 380 17.67 -16.90 23.63
CA LEU A 380 16.74 -15.79 23.79
C LEU A 380 16.97 -15.15 25.16
N THR A 381 16.99 -13.82 25.23
CA THR A 381 17.12 -13.07 26.49
C THR A 381 16.19 -11.86 26.46
N SER A 382 15.62 -11.46 27.60
CA SER A 382 14.96 -10.17 27.78
C SER A 382 15.82 -9.28 28.67
N GLN A 383 15.88 -7.99 28.34
CA GLN A 383 16.57 -7.00 29.18
C GLN A 383 15.78 -6.66 30.45
N THR A 384 14.46 -6.93 30.46
CA THR A 384 13.60 -6.70 31.63
C THR A 384 13.84 -7.79 32.68
N PRO A 385 14.37 -7.48 33.87
CA PRO A 385 14.64 -8.46 34.92
C PRO A 385 13.38 -9.17 35.38
N GLY A 386 13.43 -10.50 35.50
CA GLY A 386 12.29 -11.31 35.94
C GLY A 386 11.28 -11.64 34.85
N ALA A 387 11.41 -11.09 33.65
CA ALA A 387 10.52 -11.42 32.55
C ALA A 387 10.69 -12.88 32.09
N ILE A 388 9.59 -13.57 31.85
CA ILE A 388 9.57 -14.87 31.22
C ILE A 388 9.46 -14.70 29.69
N VAL A 389 10.20 -15.51 28.96
CA VAL A 389 10.14 -15.53 27.49
C VAL A 389 9.37 -16.76 27.05
N ARG A 390 8.34 -16.53 26.22
CA ARG A 390 7.61 -17.60 25.54
C ARG A 390 7.85 -17.54 24.05
N TYR A 391 7.79 -18.68 23.37
CA TYR A 391 7.99 -18.76 21.93
C TYR A 391 7.09 -19.78 21.25
N THR A 392 6.81 -19.55 19.96
CA THR A 392 6.11 -20.47 19.05
C THR A 392 7.02 -20.80 17.86
N THR A 393 6.70 -21.91 17.15
CA THR A 393 7.46 -22.39 15.99
C THR A 393 6.58 -22.63 14.77
N ASP A 394 5.30 -22.37 14.88
CA ASP A 394 4.26 -22.61 13.87
C ASP A 394 3.71 -21.33 13.21
N GLY A 395 4.24 -20.17 13.61
CA GLY A 395 3.79 -18.86 13.13
C GLY A 395 2.68 -18.22 13.99
N THR A 396 2.09 -18.94 14.96
CA THR A 396 1.14 -18.37 15.91
C THR A 396 1.80 -17.34 16.82
N GLU A 397 1.02 -16.47 17.43
CA GLU A 397 1.52 -15.48 18.37
C GLU A 397 1.79 -16.14 19.75
N PRO A 398 2.97 -15.88 20.37
CA PRO A 398 3.22 -16.31 21.75
C PRO A 398 2.37 -15.50 22.73
N THR A 399 1.54 -16.18 23.54
CA THR A 399 0.76 -15.60 24.61
C THR A 399 1.00 -16.36 25.91
N LEU A 400 0.41 -15.90 27.03
CA LEU A 400 0.47 -16.67 28.28
C LEU A 400 -0.22 -18.04 28.15
N GLY A 401 -1.22 -18.17 27.25
CA GLY A 401 -1.93 -19.41 26.96
C GLY A 401 -1.37 -20.22 25.79
N ASN A 402 -0.50 -19.64 24.96
CA ASN A 402 0.02 -20.26 23.74
C ASN A 402 1.55 -20.18 23.65
N GLY A 403 2.16 -21.26 23.19
CA GLY A 403 3.61 -21.38 23.00
C GLY A 403 4.33 -22.10 24.12
N ASN A 404 5.64 -22.17 24.03
CA ASN A 404 6.52 -22.87 24.97
C ASN A 404 7.29 -21.87 25.82
N ASP A 405 7.52 -22.19 27.10
CA ASP A 405 8.42 -21.42 27.94
C ASP A 405 9.89 -21.63 27.50
N TYR A 406 10.61 -20.54 27.34
CA TYR A 406 12.01 -20.61 26.99
C TYR A 406 12.86 -20.87 28.24
N THR A 407 13.52 -22.03 28.30
CA THR A 407 14.38 -22.43 29.42
C THR A 407 15.81 -22.73 29.02
N LEU A 408 16.03 -23.15 27.78
CA LEU A 408 17.34 -23.54 27.24
C LEU A 408 17.48 -23.07 25.78
N PRO A 409 18.71 -22.87 25.28
CA PRO A 409 18.95 -22.52 23.90
C PRO A 409 18.29 -23.51 22.92
N LEU A 410 17.58 -22.96 21.93
CA LEU A 410 16.86 -23.72 20.92
C LEU A 410 17.85 -24.36 19.95
N ALA A 411 17.93 -25.67 19.95
CA ALA A 411 18.73 -26.43 19.01
C ALA A 411 18.01 -26.55 17.67
N LEU A 412 18.46 -25.81 16.66
CA LEU A 412 17.86 -25.79 15.33
C LEU A 412 18.76 -26.55 14.35
N ALA A 413 18.21 -27.66 13.82
CA ALA A 413 18.83 -28.43 12.76
C ALA A 413 18.07 -28.26 11.46
N ARG A 414 18.62 -28.76 10.35
CA ARG A 414 17.92 -28.74 9.05
C ARG A 414 16.60 -29.53 9.16
N VAL A 415 15.48 -28.88 8.86
CA VAL A 415 14.18 -29.52 8.75
C VAL A 415 14.10 -30.27 7.41
N THR A 416 14.16 -29.53 6.31
CA THR A 416 14.29 -30.05 4.94
C THR A 416 15.09 -29.06 4.11
N THR A 417 15.41 -29.39 2.86
CA THR A 417 16.06 -28.46 1.92
C THR A 417 15.13 -27.33 1.41
N ARG A 418 13.86 -27.35 1.82
CA ARG A 418 12.82 -26.37 1.41
C ARG A 418 12.02 -25.81 2.60
N LYS A 419 12.39 -26.16 3.83
CA LYS A 419 11.73 -25.69 5.05
C LYS A 419 12.73 -25.23 6.08
N GLY A 420 12.51 -24.05 6.64
CA GLY A 420 13.24 -23.50 7.77
C GLY A 420 12.42 -23.51 9.05
N HIS A 421 12.99 -22.92 10.11
CA HIS A 421 12.33 -22.70 11.38
C HIS A 421 11.86 -21.25 11.47
N VAL A 422 10.62 -21.02 11.84
CA VAL A 422 10.12 -19.73 12.28
C VAL A 422 10.07 -19.74 13.80
N ILE A 423 10.71 -18.77 14.42
CA ILE A 423 10.66 -18.56 15.87
C ILE A 423 10.03 -17.20 16.11
N ARG A 424 8.89 -17.19 16.77
CA ARG A 424 8.24 -15.98 17.28
C ARG A 424 8.37 -16.00 18.80
N ALA A 425 8.88 -14.95 19.39
CA ALA A 425 9.12 -14.89 20.83
C ALA A 425 8.56 -13.59 21.42
N ARG A 426 8.01 -13.67 22.63
CA ARG A 426 7.46 -12.55 23.40
C ARG A 426 7.85 -12.71 24.86
N ALA A 427 8.09 -11.61 25.54
CA ALA A 427 8.42 -11.58 26.96
C ALA A 427 7.24 -11.03 27.79
N PHE A 428 7.06 -11.60 28.97
CA PHE A 428 5.95 -11.28 29.89
C PHE A 428 6.48 -11.06 31.29
N LEU A 429 5.88 -10.10 31.99
CA LEU A 429 6.10 -9.85 33.40
C LEU A 429 4.79 -9.34 34.00
N ASP A 430 4.38 -9.90 35.11
CA ASP A 430 3.14 -9.51 35.80
C ASP A 430 3.13 -8.02 36.13
N GLY A 431 1.98 -7.34 35.94
CA GLY A 431 1.83 -5.90 36.12
C GLY A 431 2.52 -5.05 35.04
N HIS A 432 2.96 -5.66 33.93
CA HIS A 432 3.61 -4.95 32.82
C HIS A 432 2.93 -5.30 31.49
N ILE A 433 2.89 -4.34 30.57
CA ILE A 433 2.48 -4.59 29.19
C ILE A 433 3.45 -5.61 28.58
N ALA A 434 2.92 -6.68 28.03
CA ALA A 434 3.73 -7.69 27.36
C ALA A 434 4.56 -7.06 26.21
N SER A 435 5.75 -7.59 25.97
CA SER A 435 6.65 -7.07 24.94
C SER A 435 6.03 -7.16 23.54
N ASN A 436 6.59 -6.45 22.57
CA ASN A 436 6.35 -6.76 21.17
C ASN A 436 6.85 -8.18 20.85
N VAL A 437 6.19 -8.84 19.90
CA VAL A 437 6.67 -10.12 19.35
C VAL A 437 7.92 -9.85 18.51
N LYS A 438 8.98 -10.65 18.74
CA LYS A 438 10.16 -10.67 17.89
C LYS A 438 10.16 -11.93 17.05
N THR A 439 10.28 -11.78 15.75
CA THR A 439 10.20 -12.90 14.80
C THR A 439 11.52 -13.03 14.05
N HIS A 440 12.00 -14.26 13.91
CA HIS A 440 13.14 -14.62 13.06
C HIS A 440 12.93 -15.96 12.39
N THR A 441 13.31 -16.02 11.11
CA THR A 441 13.26 -17.26 10.33
C THR A 441 14.69 -17.76 10.05
N PHE A 442 14.94 -19.03 10.38
CA PHE A 442 16.24 -19.69 10.24
C PHE A 442 16.18 -20.73 9.12
N LEU A 443 16.86 -20.46 8.03
CA LEU A 443 16.90 -21.31 6.84
C LEU A 443 18.20 -22.13 6.87
N ILE A 444 18.15 -23.33 7.49
CA ILE A 444 19.31 -24.15 7.77
C ILE A 444 19.48 -25.25 6.72
N GLY A 445 20.68 -25.33 6.12
CA GLY A 445 21.02 -26.35 5.14
C GLY A 445 20.08 -26.41 3.95
N GLN A 446 19.63 -25.24 3.48
CA GLN A 446 18.77 -25.13 2.31
C GLN A 446 19.50 -25.59 1.04
N ASP A 447 18.73 -25.99 0.02
CA ASP A 447 19.26 -26.31 -1.30
C ASP A 447 20.07 -25.11 -1.84
N SER A 448 21.27 -25.37 -2.35
CA SER A 448 22.18 -24.32 -2.84
C SER A 448 21.55 -23.47 -3.94
N ARG A 449 20.63 -24.04 -4.73
CA ARG A 449 19.89 -23.33 -5.79
C ARG A 449 18.94 -22.27 -5.28
N VAL A 450 18.43 -22.39 -4.04
CA VAL A 450 17.63 -21.33 -3.41
C VAL A 450 18.49 -20.12 -3.07
N ARG A 451 19.74 -20.37 -2.70
CA ARG A 451 20.70 -19.34 -2.25
C ARG A 451 21.29 -18.50 -3.40
N THR A 452 20.98 -18.84 -4.65
CA THR A 452 21.39 -18.04 -5.80
C THR A 452 20.43 -16.86 -6.08
N SER A 453 19.32 -16.78 -5.36
CA SER A 453 18.30 -15.74 -5.50
C SER A 453 17.98 -15.12 -4.15
N PRO A 454 17.55 -13.87 -4.08
CA PRO A 454 17.02 -13.28 -2.86
C PRO A 454 15.85 -14.09 -2.30
N ALA A 455 15.64 -14.00 -0.98
CA ALA A 455 14.55 -14.67 -0.29
C ALA A 455 13.65 -13.66 0.43
N LEU A 456 12.35 -13.70 0.13
CA LEU A 456 11.29 -13.01 0.85
C LEU A 456 10.57 -14.01 1.76
N ILE A 457 10.36 -13.67 3.01
CA ILE A 457 9.80 -14.57 4.01
C ILE A 457 8.60 -13.89 4.66
N TYR A 458 7.47 -14.59 4.74
CA TYR A 458 6.30 -14.20 5.49
C TYR A 458 6.15 -15.11 6.70
N SER A 459 6.09 -14.53 7.88
CA SER A 459 5.84 -15.24 9.13
C SER A 459 4.62 -14.63 9.82
N GLY A 460 3.60 -15.42 10.07
CA GLY A 460 2.36 -14.94 10.66
C GLY A 460 1.46 -16.09 11.10
N ASP A 461 0.45 -15.73 11.86
CA ASP A 461 -0.53 -16.68 12.35
C ASP A 461 -1.23 -17.38 11.17
N PRO A 462 -1.21 -18.74 11.13
CA PRO A 462 -1.81 -19.47 10.04
C PRO A 462 -3.30 -19.20 9.85
N GLU A 463 -4.08 -19.10 10.93
CA GLU A 463 -5.54 -18.95 10.88
C GLU A 463 -5.96 -17.48 10.81
N ARG A 464 -5.27 -16.61 11.54
CA ARG A 464 -5.65 -15.20 11.66
C ARG A 464 -5.11 -14.33 10.54
N ALA A 465 -3.90 -14.64 10.04
CA ALA A 465 -3.25 -13.80 9.05
C ALA A 465 -3.16 -14.41 7.64
N LEU A 466 -2.94 -15.72 7.54
CA LEU A 466 -2.56 -16.34 6.27
C LEU A 466 -3.69 -17.13 5.60
N TYR A 467 -4.26 -18.12 6.31
CA TYR A 467 -5.18 -19.11 5.76
C TYR A 467 -6.57 -19.02 6.38
N ASP A 468 -7.35 -20.13 6.28
CA ASP A 468 -8.65 -20.23 6.90
C ASP A 468 -8.54 -20.15 8.45
N PRO A 469 -9.54 -19.57 9.15
CA PRO A 469 -10.73 -18.93 8.60
C PRO A 469 -10.54 -17.44 8.27
N PHE A 470 -9.64 -16.71 8.95
CA PHE A 470 -9.60 -15.25 8.96
C PHE A 470 -8.50 -14.64 8.09
N GLY A 471 -7.54 -15.47 7.66
CA GLY A 471 -6.38 -15.01 6.91
C GLY A 471 -6.71 -14.55 5.49
N VAL A 472 -5.75 -13.82 4.88
CA VAL A 472 -5.91 -13.21 3.55
C VAL A 472 -6.22 -14.21 2.44
N MET A 473 -5.85 -15.48 2.63
CA MET A 473 -6.08 -16.56 1.67
C MET A 473 -7.24 -17.47 2.06
N GLY A 474 -7.99 -17.18 3.12
CA GLY A 474 -9.08 -18.00 3.63
C GLY A 474 -10.23 -18.13 2.64
N ILE A 475 -10.60 -19.37 2.32
CA ILE A 475 -11.75 -19.72 1.48
C ILE A 475 -12.45 -20.92 2.11
N ASN A 476 -13.71 -20.78 2.49
CA ASN A 476 -14.52 -21.84 3.05
C ASN A 476 -15.80 -22.06 2.26
N GLY A 477 -16.16 -23.31 2.05
CA GLY A 477 -17.40 -23.68 1.36
C GLY A 477 -17.47 -23.17 -0.08
N GLY A 478 -18.70 -22.97 -0.56
CA GLY A 478 -18.97 -22.53 -1.91
C GLY A 478 -18.67 -23.58 -2.99
N SER A 479 -18.73 -23.14 -4.22
CA SER A 479 -18.34 -23.95 -5.39
C SER A 479 -17.89 -23.06 -6.53
N TYR A 480 -17.12 -23.66 -7.45
CA TYR A 480 -16.66 -22.99 -8.66
C TYR A 480 -17.59 -23.31 -9.85
N VAL A 481 -18.53 -22.40 -10.15
CA VAL A 481 -19.41 -22.47 -11.32
C VAL A 481 -18.80 -21.66 -12.45
N SER A 482 -18.54 -22.29 -13.59
CA SER A 482 -17.82 -21.66 -14.72
C SER A 482 -16.49 -21.00 -14.26
N ASN A 483 -15.78 -21.65 -13.34
CA ASN A 483 -14.53 -21.18 -12.71
C ASN A 483 -14.67 -19.93 -11.82
N LEU A 484 -15.88 -19.52 -11.46
CA LEU A 484 -16.15 -18.46 -10.51
C LEU A 484 -16.62 -19.07 -9.20
N TRP A 485 -15.99 -18.70 -8.10
CA TRP A 485 -16.44 -19.08 -6.78
C TRP A 485 -17.83 -18.47 -6.52
N GLN A 486 -18.75 -19.31 -6.06
CA GLN A 486 -20.10 -18.94 -5.68
C GLN A 486 -20.41 -19.53 -4.31
N PRO A 487 -20.89 -18.72 -3.36
CA PRO A 487 -21.34 -19.25 -2.09
C PRO A 487 -22.57 -20.14 -2.27
N ARG A 488 -22.67 -21.22 -1.51
CA ARG A 488 -23.82 -22.15 -1.47
C ARG A 488 -24.57 -22.05 -0.16
N GLY A 489 -23.85 -21.85 0.93
CA GLY A 489 -24.36 -21.74 2.27
C GLY A 489 -24.17 -20.36 2.89
N PRO A 490 -24.87 -20.08 3.99
CA PRO A 490 -24.80 -18.78 4.68
C PRO A 490 -23.45 -18.51 5.37
N PHE A 491 -22.64 -19.54 5.60
CA PHE A 491 -21.33 -19.45 6.23
C PHE A 491 -20.16 -19.60 5.24
N ASP A 492 -20.48 -19.65 3.94
CA ASP A 492 -19.45 -19.72 2.90
C ASP A 492 -18.81 -18.33 2.72
N TYR A 493 -17.47 -18.29 2.63
CA TYR A 493 -16.72 -17.05 2.45
C TYR A 493 -15.50 -17.27 1.56
N ASN A 494 -15.03 -16.16 1.02
CA ASN A 494 -13.80 -16.09 0.23
C ASN A 494 -13.11 -14.75 0.48
N ASN A 495 -12.16 -14.73 1.42
CA ASN A 495 -11.44 -13.52 1.80
C ASN A 495 -10.63 -12.91 0.66
N VAL A 496 -10.25 -13.74 -0.33
CA VAL A 496 -9.48 -13.29 -1.52
C VAL A 496 -10.26 -12.30 -2.38
N ILE A 497 -11.59 -12.38 -2.40
CA ILE A 497 -12.44 -11.47 -3.19
C ILE A 497 -12.41 -10.06 -2.62
N ASN A 498 -12.29 -9.93 -1.33
CA ASN A 498 -12.43 -8.69 -0.59
C ASN A 498 -11.25 -7.75 -0.80
N ARG A 499 -11.51 -6.44 -0.71
CA ARG A 499 -10.54 -5.36 -0.88
C ARG A 499 -10.65 -4.39 0.28
N GLY A 500 -9.72 -3.44 0.35
CA GLY A 500 -9.71 -2.42 1.38
C GLY A 500 -8.74 -2.72 2.53
N ARG A 501 -8.59 -1.74 3.41
CA ARG A 501 -7.68 -1.82 4.56
C ARG A 501 -8.17 -2.85 5.58
N ALA A 502 -9.47 -2.98 5.76
CA ALA A 502 -10.11 -3.97 6.63
C ALA A 502 -9.68 -5.44 6.38
N TYR A 503 -9.16 -5.73 5.19
CA TYR A 503 -8.67 -7.07 4.82
C TYR A 503 -7.13 -7.17 4.80
N GLU A 504 -6.42 -6.18 5.33
CA GLU A 504 -5.00 -6.32 5.64
C GLU A 504 -4.84 -7.18 6.89
N ARG A 505 -3.85 -8.06 6.88
CA ARG A 505 -3.52 -8.89 8.04
C ARG A 505 -2.06 -8.67 8.41
N PRO A 506 -1.77 -8.50 9.71
CA PRO A 506 -0.40 -8.31 10.18
C PRO A 506 0.41 -9.57 10.01
N ILE A 507 1.60 -9.43 9.44
CA ILE A 507 2.63 -10.48 9.37
C ILE A 507 4.00 -9.86 9.63
N HIS A 508 4.98 -10.70 9.97
CA HIS A 508 6.40 -10.32 9.92
C HIS A 508 6.98 -10.68 8.57
N ALA A 509 7.62 -9.71 7.91
CA ALA A 509 8.28 -9.92 6.63
C ALA A 509 9.80 -9.72 6.76
N GLU A 510 10.58 -10.67 6.23
CA GLU A 510 12.03 -10.61 6.15
C GLU A 510 12.47 -10.72 4.69
N PHE A 511 13.45 -9.92 4.28
CA PHE A 511 14.06 -10.00 2.95
C PHE A 511 15.58 -10.12 3.07
N TYR A 512 16.11 -11.14 2.42
CA TYR A 512 17.55 -11.42 2.36
C TYR A 512 18.01 -11.41 0.91
N PHE A 513 19.14 -10.76 0.64
CA PHE A 513 19.80 -10.86 -0.65
C PHE A 513 20.45 -12.24 -0.84
N ALA A 514 20.85 -12.57 -2.07
CA ALA A 514 21.45 -13.87 -2.40
C ALA A 514 22.77 -14.13 -1.64
N ASP A 515 23.50 -13.10 -1.28
CA ASP A 515 24.72 -13.17 -0.45
C ASP A 515 24.42 -13.41 1.04
N GLY A 516 23.14 -13.43 1.42
CA GLY A 516 22.68 -13.59 2.80
C GLY A 516 22.61 -12.28 3.60
N SER A 517 22.99 -11.16 3.01
CA SER A 517 22.82 -9.85 3.65
C SER A 517 21.33 -9.52 3.82
N VAL A 518 21.01 -8.71 4.84
CA VAL A 518 19.64 -8.34 5.18
C VAL A 518 19.22 -7.14 4.36
N GLY A 519 18.13 -7.27 3.61
CA GLY A 519 17.44 -6.13 2.99
C GLY A 519 16.55 -5.45 4.02
N PHE A 520 15.59 -6.17 4.59
CA PHE A 520 14.74 -5.65 5.67
C PHE A 520 14.18 -6.76 6.57
N ARG A 521 13.72 -6.36 7.74
CA ARG A 521 12.88 -7.13 8.67
C ARG A 521 11.88 -6.16 9.28
N SER A 522 10.59 -6.38 9.05
CA SER A 522 9.54 -5.47 9.53
C SER A 522 8.22 -6.19 9.67
N ASP A 523 7.42 -5.74 10.61
CA ASP A 523 6.00 -6.07 10.64
C ASP A 523 5.28 -5.25 9.57
N VAL A 524 4.36 -5.88 8.86
CA VAL A 524 3.72 -5.30 7.66
C VAL A 524 2.29 -5.79 7.52
N GLY A 525 1.46 -5.04 6.81
CA GLY A 525 0.15 -5.49 6.36
C GLY A 525 0.26 -6.32 5.08
N LEU A 526 -0.35 -7.51 5.07
CA LEU A 526 -0.44 -8.39 3.92
C LEU A 526 -1.85 -8.37 3.32
N ARG A 527 -1.96 -8.31 2.00
CA ARG A 527 -3.21 -8.58 1.25
C ARG A 527 -2.93 -9.42 0.01
N VAL A 528 -3.90 -10.28 -0.38
CA VAL A 528 -3.86 -10.90 -1.71
C VAL A 528 -4.09 -9.84 -2.78
N ALA A 529 -3.26 -9.87 -3.81
CA ALA A 529 -3.28 -8.95 -4.93
C ALA A 529 -3.72 -9.66 -6.21
N ALA A 530 -4.83 -9.21 -6.80
CA ALA A 530 -5.30 -9.67 -8.11
C ALA A 530 -6.39 -8.73 -8.65
N SER A 531 -6.70 -8.85 -9.95
CA SER A 531 -7.83 -8.14 -10.56
C SER A 531 -9.18 -8.67 -10.07
N SER A 532 -10.25 -7.90 -10.25
CA SER A 532 -11.62 -8.34 -9.99
C SER A 532 -11.99 -9.60 -10.80
N TYR A 533 -11.44 -9.76 -12.00
CA TYR A 533 -11.59 -10.99 -12.80
C TYR A 533 -10.91 -12.20 -12.14
N SER A 534 -9.72 -12.02 -11.57
CA SER A 534 -8.89 -13.15 -11.09
C SER A 534 -9.27 -13.62 -9.69
N ARG A 535 -9.62 -12.70 -8.77
CA ARG A 535 -9.92 -13.00 -7.36
C ARG A 535 -10.97 -14.10 -7.17
N PRO A 536 -12.17 -14.05 -7.80
CA PRO A 536 -13.18 -15.08 -7.60
C PRO A 536 -12.85 -16.40 -8.31
N ARG A 537 -11.74 -16.46 -9.05
CA ARG A 537 -11.26 -17.68 -9.72
C ARG A 537 -10.12 -18.38 -9.01
N MET A 538 -9.59 -17.77 -7.96
CA MET A 538 -8.52 -18.35 -7.15
C MET A 538 -9.03 -19.47 -6.27
N GLN A 539 -8.22 -20.51 -6.11
CA GLN A 539 -8.48 -21.72 -5.33
C GLN A 539 -7.34 -21.90 -4.33
N LEU A 540 -7.30 -21.02 -3.32
CA LEU A 540 -6.17 -20.91 -2.40
C LEU A 540 -6.29 -21.77 -1.14
N SER A 541 -7.23 -22.69 -1.05
CA SER A 541 -7.45 -23.56 0.12
C SER A 541 -6.36 -24.61 0.33
N GLN A 542 -5.06 -24.20 0.32
CA GLN A 542 -3.98 -25.18 0.27
C GLN A 542 -2.90 -24.90 1.30
N ILE A 543 -3.29 -25.04 2.57
CA ILE A 543 -2.34 -25.21 3.66
C ILE A 543 -1.48 -26.44 3.35
N GLY A 544 -0.19 -26.31 3.40
CA GLY A 544 0.76 -27.42 3.31
C GLY A 544 1.33 -27.75 1.92
N LEU A 545 0.88 -27.14 0.84
CA LEU A 545 1.57 -27.31 -0.46
C LEU A 545 2.88 -26.51 -0.49
N SER A 546 3.97 -27.20 -0.76
CA SER A 546 5.29 -26.58 -0.86
C SER A 546 6.11 -27.25 -1.98
N PRO A 547 6.40 -26.56 -3.07
CA PRO A 547 5.91 -25.23 -3.47
C PRO A 547 4.43 -25.22 -3.89
N TRP A 548 3.82 -24.05 -3.95
CA TRP A 548 2.50 -23.92 -4.54
C TRP A 548 2.53 -24.32 -6.03
N PRO A 549 1.48 -24.99 -6.51
CA PRO A 549 1.38 -25.30 -7.92
C PRO A 549 1.48 -24.04 -8.78
N ASP A 550 2.30 -24.11 -9.83
CA ASP A 550 2.51 -22.98 -10.71
C ASP A 550 1.34 -22.81 -11.69
N THR A 551 0.18 -22.51 -11.12
CA THR A 551 -1.05 -22.24 -11.86
C THR A 551 -1.61 -20.89 -11.44
N SER A 552 -2.25 -20.17 -12.36
CA SER A 552 -2.86 -18.88 -12.09
C SER A 552 -3.98 -18.90 -11.03
N ARG A 553 -4.42 -20.09 -10.62
CA ARG A 553 -5.49 -20.26 -9.62
C ARG A 553 -4.97 -20.57 -8.22
N GLN A 554 -3.77 -21.10 -8.11
CA GLN A 554 -3.23 -21.65 -6.86
C GLN A 554 -1.99 -20.91 -6.36
N LYS A 555 -1.50 -19.95 -7.13
CA LYS A 555 -0.34 -19.12 -6.76
C LYS A 555 -0.79 -17.66 -6.65
N PRO A 556 -1.01 -17.13 -5.44
CA PRO A 556 -1.48 -15.76 -5.26
C PRO A 556 -0.35 -14.74 -5.39
N SER A 557 -0.65 -13.58 -5.94
CA SER A 557 0.18 -12.38 -5.75
C SER A 557 -0.23 -11.67 -4.46
N PHE A 558 0.69 -10.88 -3.90
CA PHE A 558 0.45 -10.16 -2.66
C PHE A 558 0.76 -8.67 -2.80
N ASN A 559 0.18 -7.86 -1.92
CA ASN A 559 0.67 -6.53 -1.58
C ASN A 559 1.23 -6.57 -0.16
N LEU A 560 2.37 -5.95 0.04
CA LEU A 560 2.94 -5.61 1.33
C LEU A 560 2.73 -4.11 1.58
N TYR A 561 2.32 -3.76 2.77
CA TYR A 561 2.12 -2.38 3.22
C TYR A 561 2.94 -2.14 4.48
N PHE A 562 3.87 -1.20 4.38
CA PHE A 562 4.59 -0.68 5.53
C PHE A 562 3.76 0.48 6.09
N ARG A 563 3.43 0.40 7.36
CA ARG A 563 2.58 1.37 8.05
C ARG A 563 2.96 1.45 9.52
N ASP A 564 2.75 2.59 10.12
CA ASP A 564 2.93 2.79 11.56
C ASP A 564 2.13 1.80 12.41
N ASP A 565 0.92 1.43 11.95
CA ASP A 565 0.06 0.45 12.63
C ASP A 565 0.72 -0.92 12.83
N PHE A 566 1.63 -1.30 11.93
CA PHE A 566 2.29 -2.62 11.97
C PHE A 566 3.73 -2.50 12.49
N GLY A 567 4.41 -1.42 12.19
CA GLY A 567 5.82 -1.25 12.51
C GLY A 567 6.38 0.01 11.85
N ASN A 568 7.37 -0.13 10.99
CA ASN A 568 7.92 1.01 10.26
C ASN A 568 7.03 1.39 9.07
N PRO A 569 6.79 2.69 8.83
CA PRO A 569 5.97 3.17 7.71
C PRO A 569 6.64 2.98 6.34
N SER A 570 7.94 2.73 6.33
CA SER A 570 8.71 2.46 5.13
C SER A 570 9.93 1.58 5.41
N VAL A 571 10.53 1.05 4.37
CA VAL A 571 11.81 0.35 4.46
C VAL A 571 12.79 0.86 3.42
N ASP A 572 14.06 0.89 3.80
CA ASP A 572 15.16 1.16 2.88
C ASP A 572 15.64 -0.14 2.25
N LEU A 573 15.60 -0.20 0.91
CA LEU A 573 16.02 -1.37 0.17
C LEU A 573 16.68 -0.95 -1.15
N PRO A 574 17.95 -1.27 -1.40
CA PRO A 574 18.61 -0.94 -2.66
C PRO A 574 18.10 -1.86 -3.79
N LEU A 575 16.84 -1.66 -4.21
CA LEU A 575 16.31 -2.32 -5.38
C LEU A 575 17.04 -1.78 -6.62
N ASN A 576 17.76 -2.63 -7.33
CA ASN A 576 18.31 -2.33 -8.67
C ASN A 576 19.55 -1.45 -8.73
N GLY A 577 20.40 -1.47 -7.71
CA GLY A 577 21.75 -0.89 -7.74
C GLY A 577 21.79 0.64 -7.63
N PRO A 578 22.99 1.24 -7.78
CA PRO A 578 23.22 2.65 -7.46
C PRO A 578 22.55 3.65 -8.43
N ALA A 579 21.92 3.18 -9.49
CA ALA A 579 21.30 4.05 -10.50
C ALA A 579 19.98 4.66 -10.08
N ARG A 580 19.39 4.23 -8.92
CA ARG A 580 18.14 4.82 -8.41
C ARG A 580 18.38 5.60 -7.13
N ALA A 581 17.94 6.85 -7.19
CA ALA A 581 18.16 7.84 -6.15
C ALA A 581 17.33 7.63 -4.86
N PHE A 582 16.47 6.60 -4.80
CA PHE A 582 15.67 6.35 -3.60
C PHE A 582 15.78 4.91 -3.14
N SER A 583 15.74 4.76 -1.84
CA SER A 583 15.85 3.50 -1.14
C SER A 583 14.63 3.21 -0.27
N SER A 584 13.76 4.20 -0.03
CA SER A 584 12.65 4.10 0.91
C SER A 584 11.34 3.72 0.22
N TYR A 585 10.69 2.67 0.72
CA TYR A 585 9.47 2.10 0.12
C TYR A 585 8.39 1.89 1.18
N GLU A 586 7.19 2.39 0.91
CA GLU A 586 6.01 2.19 1.76
C GLU A 586 5.22 0.93 1.39
N ARG A 587 5.38 0.42 0.16
CA ARG A 587 4.58 -0.71 -0.32
C ARG A 587 5.22 -1.43 -1.50
N PHE A 588 5.07 -2.77 -1.51
CA PHE A 588 5.46 -3.61 -2.63
C PHE A 588 4.28 -4.41 -3.18
N ARG A 589 4.35 -4.71 -4.47
CA ARG A 589 3.58 -5.76 -5.11
C ARG A 589 4.48 -6.98 -5.31
N VAL A 590 4.14 -8.10 -4.69
CA VAL A 590 4.84 -9.38 -4.84
C VAL A 590 4.08 -10.20 -5.87
N ARG A 591 4.54 -10.17 -7.13
CA ARG A 591 3.85 -10.75 -8.27
C ARG A 591 4.14 -12.23 -8.37
N ALA A 592 3.08 -13.04 -8.49
CA ALA A 592 3.17 -14.47 -8.76
C ALA A 592 3.47 -14.78 -10.24
N GLY A 593 3.39 -13.80 -11.13
CA GLY A 593 3.57 -13.98 -12.57
C GLY A 593 2.45 -14.82 -13.17
N LYS A 594 1.21 -14.41 -13.05
CA LYS A 594 0.04 -15.23 -13.47
C LYS A 594 0.12 -15.72 -14.92
N ASN A 595 0.57 -14.86 -15.83
CA ASN A 595 0.78 -15.19 -17.23
C ASN A 595 2.26 -15.48 -17.52
N ASP A 596 3.18 -14.95 -16.71
CA ASP A 596 4.60 -15.25 -16.70
C ASP A 596 4.95 -16.63 -16.08
N ILE A 597 3.97 -17.37 -15.61
CA ILE A 597 4.16 -18.80 -15.24
C ILE A 597 4.50 -19.70 -16.43
N ARG A 598 4.52 -19.13 -17.62
CA ARG A 598 4.95 -19.79 -18.85
C ARG A 598 6.40 -19.41 -19.16
N ASN A 599 7.17 -20.36 -19.61
CA ASN A 599 8.52 -20.09 -20.08
C ASN A 599 8.49 -18.98 -21.16
N PRO A 600 9.25 -17.87 -21.00
CA PRO A 600 10.46 -17.71 -20.17
C PRO A 600 10.30 -17.07 -18.78
N TYR A 601 9.11 -16.88 -18.27
CA TYR A 601 8.81 -16.43 -16.89
C TYR A 601 9.23 -14.99 -16.48
N VAL A 602 9.74 -14.17 -17.38
CA VAL A 602 10.37 -12.86 -17.06
C VAL A 602 9.87 -11.71 -17.91
N ILE A 603 8.80 -11.90 -18.69
CA ILE A 603 8.38 -10.92 -19.71
C ILE A 603 8.00 -9.57 -19.10
N ASP A 604 7.21 -9.59 -18.04
CA ASP A 604 6.75 -8.35 -17.42
C ASP A 604 7.93 -7.53 -16.87
N GLU A 605 8.87 -8.17 -16.18
CA GLU A 605 10.06 -7.50 -15.67
C GLU A 605 10.98 -7.03 -16.81
N LEU A 606 11.16 -7.85 -17.83
CA LEU A 606 11.94 -7.46 -18.99
C LEU A 606 11.39 -6.19 -19.64
N PHE A 607 10.08 -6.10 -19.83
CA PHE A 607 9.46 -4.92 -20.44
C PHE A 607 9.61 -3.66 -19.59
N ARG A 608 9.54 -3.78 -18.28
CA ARG A 608 9.77 -2.66 -17.37
C ARG A 608 11.24 -2.20 -17.42
N ARG A 609 12.18 -3.15 -17.46
CA ARG A 609 13.62 -2.82 -17.63
C ARG A 609 13.91 -2.20 -18.99
N LEU A 610 13.30 -2.70 -20.09
CA LEU A 610 13.42 -2.08 -21.41
C LEU A 610 12.84 -0.66 -21.42
N SER A 611 11.68 -0.43 -20.79
CA SER A 611 11.10 0.90 -20.65
C SER A 611 12.06 1.86 -19.92
N HIS A 612 12.70 1.38 -18.86
CA HIS A 612 13.73 2.13 -18.15
C HIS A 612 14.95 2.46 -19.03
N ASP A 613 15.43 1.46 -19.77
CA ASP A 613 16.59 1.62 -20.66
C ASP A 613 16.29 2.57 -21.84
N MET A 614 15.02 2.70 -22.23
CA MET A 614 14.56 3.70 -23.20
C MET A 614 14.49 5.13 -22.63
N GLY A 615 14.80 5.32 -21.34
CA GLY A 615 14.75 6.62 -20.67
C GLY A 615 13.43 6.92 -19.98
N ASN A 616 12.48 6.00 -19.95
CA ASN A 616 11.22 6.16 -19.23
C ASN A 616 11.38 5.73 -17.76
N GLY A 617 10.65 6.36 -16.86
CA GLY A 617 10.47 5.82 -15.51
C GLY A 617 9.81 4.44 -15.58
N ALA A 618 10.23 3.52 -14.73
CA ALA A 618 9.63 2.19 -14.67
C ALA A 618 9.64 1.64 -13.24
N SER A 619 8.58 0.90 -12.89
CA SER A 619 8.53 0.11 -11.66
C SER A 619 9.42 -1.13 -11.85
N LEU A 620 10.60 -1.13 -11.24
CA LEU A 620 11.53 -2.26 -11.34
C LEU A 620 11.27 -3.26 -10.21
N GLY A 621 11.68 -4.49 -10.41
CA GLY A 621 11.49 -5.56 -9.45
C GLY A 621 12.73 -6.42 -9.25
N ILE A 622 12.66 -7.25 -8.22
CA ILE A 622 13.66 -8.26 -7.92
C ILE A 622 13.01 -9.63 -7.87
N ILE A 623 13.56 -10.59 -8.61
CA ILE A 623 13.08 -11.96 -8.59
C ILE A 623 13.63 -12.65 -7.36
N ASN A 624 12.76 -13.28 -6.59
CA ASN A 624 13.05 -13.85 -5.29
C ASN A 624 12.32 -15.15 -5.04
N SER A 625 12.83 -15.96 -4.14
CA SER A 625 12.09 -17.06 -3.52
C SER A 625 11.11 -16.49 -2.48
N LEU A 626 9.94 -17.11 -2.33
CA LEU A 626 8.99 -16.80 -1.26
C LEU A 626 8.89 -17.98 -0.29
N TYR A 627 9.07 -17.69 0.98
CA TYR A 627 8.78 -18.60 2.09
C TYR A 627 7.55 -18.08 2.88
N VAL A 628 6.70 -19.00 3.30
CA VAL A 628 5.58 -18.69 4.22
C VAL A 628 5.68 -19.64 5.40
N ASN A 629 5.79 -19.09 6.61
CA ASN A 629 6.07 -19.84 7.84
C ASN A 629 7.20 -20.87 7.66
N GLY A 630 8.30 -20.40 7.08
CA GLY A 630 9.49 -21.20 6.82
C GLY A 630 9.40 -22.15 5.63
N GLU A 631 8.26 -22.33 4.98
CA GLU A 631 8.09 -23.23 3.82
C GLU A 631 8.26 -22.50 2.49
N LEU A 632 9.12 -23.04 1.61
CA LEU A 632 9.32 -22.51 0.27
C LEU A 632 8.04 -22.66 -0.57
N LYS A 633 7.45 -21.54 -0.99
CA LYS A 633 6.20 -21.51 -1.75
C LYS A 633 6.38 -21.29 -3.26
N GLY A 634 7.50 -20.80 -3.69
CA GLY A 634 7.78 -20.61 -5.11
C GLY A 634 8.71 -19.44 -5.40
N TYR A 635 8.88 -19.12 -6.69
CA TYR A 635 9.53 -17.88 -7.10
C TYR A 635 8.48 -16.77 -7.27
N TYR A 636 8.90 -15.54 -7.03
CA TYR A 636 8.07 -14.34 -7.12
C TYR A 636 8.90 -13.18 -7.69
N ASN A 637 8.21 -12.13 -8.13
CA ASN A 637 8.83 -10.87 -8.49
C ASN A 637 8.28 -9.79 -7.55
N MET A 638 9.12 -9.31 -6.62
CA MET A 638 8.78 -8.19 -5.75
C MET A 638 9.06 -6.89 -6.50
N VAL A 639 8.03 -6.08 -6.72
CA VAL A 639 8.09 -4.87 -7.55
C VAL A 639 7.57 -3.65 -6.80
N GLU A 640 8.05 -2.50 -7.18
CA GLU A 640 7.51 -1.22 -6.74
C GLU A 640 6.07 -1.05 -7.19
N ARG A 641 5.27 -0.37 -6.42
CA ARG A 641 3.89 -0.08 -6.80
C ARG A 641 3.79 1.34 -7.37
N LEU A 642 3.25 1.46 -8.58
CA LEU A 642 3.02 2.75 -9.25
C LEU A 642 1.90 3.52 -8.54
N ARG A 643 2.26 4.29 -7.53
CA ARG A 643 1.42 5.16 -6.71
C ARG A 643 2.20 6.43 -6.34
N GLU A 644 1.54 7.40 -5.74
CA GLU A 644 2.14 8.69 -5.39
C GLU A 644 3.53 8.58 -4.72
N PRO A 645 3.78 7.72 -3.70
CA PRO A 645 5.10 7.62 -3.09
C PRO A 645 6.20 7.20 -4.08
N PHE A 646 5.87 6.31 -5.01
CA PHE A 646 6.79 5.91 -6.09
C PHE A 646 7.15 7.10 -6.99
N PHE A 647 6.14 7.89 -7.38
CA PHE A 647 6.37 9.04 -8.28
C PHE A 647 7.10 10.18 -7.59
N LYS A 648 6.75 10.48 -6.33
CA LYS A 648 7.51 11.43 -5.51
C LYS A 648 8.99 11.09 -5.45
N SER A 649 9.28 9.83 -5.19
CA SER A 649 10.65 9.33 -5.11
C SER A 649 11.36 9.37 -6.48
N LEU A 650 10.71 8.87 -7.54
CA LEU A 650 11.28 8.82 -8.90
C LEU A 650 11.64 10.21 -9.43
N TYR A 651 10.79 11.20 -9.18
CA TYR A 651 10.95 12.56 -9.71
C TYR A 651 11.49 13.54 -8.66
N LYS A 652 11.87 13.08 -7.47
CA LYS A 652 12.39 13.89 -6.36
C LYS A 652 11.46 15.04 -6.00
N SER A 653 10.15 14.79 -6.01
CA SER A 653 9.15 15.77 -5.60
C SER A 653 9.25 16.07 -4.11
N GLU A 654 8.77 17.24 -3.69
CA GLU A 654 8.63 17.58 -2.29
C GLU A 654 7.71 16.57 -1.56
N SER A 655 7.89 16.40 -0.26
CA SER A 655 7.12 15.42 0.52
C SER A 655 5.61 15.69 0.50
N ASN A 656 5.21 16.95 0.45
CA ASN A 656 3.83 17.41 0.36
C ASN A 656 3.29 17.53 -1.09
N ALA A 657 4.08 17.18 -2.11
CA ALA A 657 3.61 17.22 -3.49
C ALA A 657 2.48 16.22 -3.71
N GLU A 658 1.44 16.63 -4.39
CA GLU A 658 0.31 15.78 -4.78
C GLU A 658 0.46 15.29 -6.22
N TRP A 659 -0.06 14.09 -6.49
CA TRP A 659 0.00 13.48 -7.80
C TRP A 659 -1.37 13.02 -8.29
N ASP A 660 -1.65 13.24 -9.57
CA ASP A 660 -2.70 12.54 -10.27
C ASP A 660 -2.15 11.22 -10.80
N VAL A 661 -2.75 10.11 -10.40
CA VAL A 661 -2.39 8.77 -10.86
C VAL A 661 -3.61 8.12 -11.50
N LEU A 662 -3.55 7.91 -12.79
CA LEU A 662 -4.59 7.26 -13.57
C LEU A 662 -4.17 5.85 -13.95
N GLN A 663 -5.07 4.89 -13.82
CA GLN A 663 -4.88 3.52 -14.30
C GLN A 663 -6.25 2.93 -14.62
N PHE A 664 -6.30 1.94 -15.52
CA PHE A 664 -7.56 1.25 -15.74
C PHE A 664 -7.99 0.50 -14.47
N GLU A 665 -8.85 1.12 -13.67
CA GLU A 665 -9.43 0.55 -12.45
C GLU A 665 -10.80 1.21 -12.18
N GLY A 666 -11.87 0.39 -12.16
CA GLY A 666 -13.23 0.90 -11.92
C GLY A 666 -13.81 1.70 -13.09
N ASN A 667 -14.79 2.57 -12.78
CA ASN A 667 -15.51 3.33 -13.79
C ASN A 667 -14.81 4.63 -14.21
N ASP A 668 -13.96 5.21 -13.34
CA ASP A 668 -13.40 6.55 -13.54
C ASP A 668 -11.89 6.56 -13.85
N ASN A 669 -11.22 5.40 -13.77
CA ASN A 669 -9.79 5.23 -14.02
C ASN A 669 -8.86 6.09 -13.13
N VAL A 670 -9.34 6.64 -12.02
CA VAL A 670 -8.57 7.42 -11.06
C VAL A 670 -8.12 6.52 -9.91
N ALA A 671 -6.83 6.46 -9.69
CA ALA A 671 -6.22 5.71 -8.59
C ALA A 671 -5.81 6.60 -7.41
N GLU A 672 -5.39 7.82 -7.71
CA GLU A 672 -5.04 8.87 -6.74
C GLU A 672 -5.24 10.23 -7.44
N GLY A 673 -5.63 11.26 -6.70
CA GLY A 673 -5.91 12.57 -7.25
C GLY A 673 -7.22 12.64 -8.05
N ASP A 674 -7.18 13.31 -9.21
CA ASP A 674 -8.33 13.45 -10.10
C ASP A 674 -7.95 13.39 -11.60
N LYS A 675 -8.93 13.62 -12.47
CA LYS A 675 -8.77 13.52 -13.92
C LYS A 675 -8.78 14.89 -14.64
N VAL A 676 -8.93 15.98 -13.92
CA VAL A 676 -9.11 17.33 -14.49
C VAL A 676 -7.97 17.72 -15.44
N ALA A 677 -6.74 17.51 -15.00
CA ALA A 677 -5.57 17.84 -15.81
C ALA A 677 -5.38 16.89 -17.02
N TRP A 678 -5.86 15.65 -16.92
CA TRP A 678 -5.89 14.71 -18.05
C TRP A 678 -6.86 15.18 -19.13
N ASP A 679 -8.08 15.57 -18.75
CA ASP A 679 -9.12 16.03 -19.67
C ASP A 679 -8.72 17.38 -20.32
N ASP A 680 -8.00 18.25 -19.59
CA ASP A 680 -7.39 19.46 -20.15
C ASP A 680 -6.30 19.11 -21.20
N MET A 681 -5.44 18.15 -20.93
CA MET A 681 -4.43 17.66 -21.87
C MET A 681 -5.09 17.16 -23.16
N ILE A 682 -6.14 16.33 -23.07
CA ILE A 682 -6.88 15.83 -24.23
C ILE A 682 -7.52 16.99 -25.01
N THR A 683 -8.05 18.00 -24.31
CA THR A 683 -8.62 19.20 -24.93
C THR A 683 -7.55 19.98 -25.71
N ARG A 684 -6.36 20.20 -25.13
CA ARG A 684 -5.23 20.86 -25.80
C ARG A 684 -4.75 20.08 -27.03
N LEU A 685 -4.69 18.77 -26.95
CA LEU A 685 -4.32 17.89 -28.07
C LEU A 685 -5.31 17.96 -29.23
N ASN A 686 -6.57 18.25 -28.95
CA ASN A 686 -7.60 18.41 -29.98
C ASN A 686 -7.72 19.83 -30.55
N ALA A 687 -6.94 20.79 -30.08
CA ALA A 687 -6.88 22.15 -30.63
C ALA A 687 -6.28 22.16 -32.04
N SER A 688 -6.40 23.30 -32.74
CA SER A 688 -5.79 23.49 -34.05
C SER A 688 -4.24 23.39 -33.99
N PRO A 689 -3.61 22.63 -34.88
CA PRO A 689 -2.15 22.42 -34.84
C PRO A 689 -1.37 23.67 -35.27
N THR A 690 -1.06 24.51 -34.30
CA THR A 690 -0.22 25.69 -34.42
C THR A 690 0.95 25.58 -33.44
N VAL A 691 2.05 26.27 -33.69
CA VAL A 691 3.22 26.29 -32.79
C VAL A 691 2.81 26.68 -31.37
N ALA A 692 2.02 27.75 -31.21
CA ALA A 692 1.57 28.22 -29.89
C ALA A 692 0.72 27.19 -29.14
N ASN A 693 -0.12 26.44 -29.84
CA ASN A 693 -0.91 25.41 -29.21
C ASN A 693 -0.07 24.16 -28.87
N TRP A 694 0.96 23.85 -29.66
CA TRP A 694 1.90 22.80 -29.35
C TRP A 694 2.68 23.09 -28.06
N GLU A 695 3.19 24.33 -27.91
CA GLU A 695 3.85 24.74 -26.67
C GLU A 695 2.94 24.52 -25.43
N ARG A 696 1.65 24.80 -25.56
CA ARG A 696 0.66 24.52 -24.51
C ARG A 696 0.47 23.03 -24.25
N VAL A 697 0.61 22.17 -25.25
CA VAL A 697 0.61 20.70 -25.05
C VAL A 697 1.84 20.28 -24.25
N LEU A 698 3.01 20.83 -24.54
CA LEU A 698 4.27 20.50 -23.84
C LEU A 698 4.27 20.91 -22.36
N GLU A 699 3.40 21.84 -21.95
CA GLU A 699 3.21 22.18 -20.55
C GLU A 699 2.63 21.01 -19.72
N VAL A 700 1.83 20.13 -20.33
CA VAL A 700 1.07 19.09 -19.62
C VAL A 700 1.42 17.67 -20.06
N ALA A 701 2.06 17.47 -21.21
CA ALA A 701 2.36 16.17 -21.81
C ALA A 701 3.87 15.91 -21.90
N GLY A 702 4.33 14.77 -21.40
CA GLY A 702 5.69 14.27 -21.58
C GLY A 702 5.81 13.49 -22.89
N VAL A 703 5.86 14.19 -24.01
CA VAL A 703 5.68 13.62 -25.36
C VAL A 703 6.72 12.56 -25.74
N GLU A 704 7.98 12.73 -25.33
CA GLU A 704 9.03 11.72 -25.55
C GLU A 704 8.75 10.43 -24.79
N ASN A 705 8.40 10.54 -23.51
CA ASN A 705 7.98 9.38 -22.70
C ASN A 705 6.79 8.67 -23.36
N MET A 706 5.78 9.43 -23.81
CA MET A 706 4.61 8.86 -24.47
C MET A 706 4.98 8.15 -25.77
N ALA A 707 5.87 8.73 -26.59
CA ALA A 707 6.38 8.10 -27.81
C ALA A 707 7.09 6.76 -27.50
N ASN A 708 8.01 6.74 -26.53
CA ASN A 708 8.71 5.55 -26.09
C ASN A 708 7.74 4.48 -25.54
N TYR A 709 6.74 4.89 -24.77
CA TYR A 709 5.75 3.99 -24.22
C TYR A 709 4.93 3.30 -25.32
N TYR A 710 4.42 4.06 -26.29
CA TYR A 710 3.68 3.50 -27.42
C TYR A 710 4.58 2.59 -28.27
N LEU A 711 5.80 3.05 -28.55
CA LEU A 711 6.75 2.29 -29.37
C LEU A 711 7.07 0.92 -28.76
N LEU A 712 7.34 0.85 -27.45
CA LEU A 712 7.64 -0.39 -26.74
C LEU A 712 6.45 -1.35 -26.75
N ASN A 713 5.24 -0.86 -26.47
CA ASN A 713 4.04 -1.70 -26.44
C ASN A 713 3.63 -2.18 -27.85
N ILE A 714 3.81 -1.37 -28.89
CA ILE A 714 3.59 -1.76 -30.28
C ILE A 714 4.63 -2.83 -30.69
N TYR A 715 5.92 -2.63 -30.38
CA TYR A 715 6.99 -3.59 -30.64
C TYR A 715 6.71 -4.93 -29.95
N GLY A 716 6.37 -4.89 -28.69
CA GLY A 716 6.03 -6.06 -27.89
C GLY A 716 4.71 -6.70 -28.26
N ALA A 717 3.84 -6.02 -29.03
CA ALA A 717 2.47 -6.44 -29.28
C ALA A 717 1.78 -6.85 -27.96
N THR A 718 1.84 -6.01 -26.96
CA THR A 718 1.37 -6.29 -25.60
C THR A 718 -0.11 -6.64 -25.62
N TRP A 719 -0.44 -7.82 -25.12
CA TRP A 719 -1.81 -8.28 -25.03
C TRP A 719 -2.53 -7.58 -23.89
N ASP A 720 -3.85 -7.40 -24.02
CA ASP A 720 -4.70 -6.71 -23.04
C ASP A 720 -4.36 -5.20 -22.89
N TRP A 721 -3.70 -4.63 -23.88
CA TRP A 721 -3.37 -3.21 -24.03
C TRP A 721 -3.91 -2.71 -25.38
N PRO A 722 -4.40 -1.49 -25.54
CA PRO A 722 -4.34 -0.32 -24.65
C PRO A 722 -5.58 -0.11 -23.76
N HIS A 723 -6.58 -0.97 -23.82
CA HIS A 723 -7.82 -0.82 -23.04
C HIS A 723 -7.63 -1.16 -21.56
N ASN A 724 -6.57 -1.91 -21.21
CA ASN A 724 -6.12 -2.22 -19.86
C ASN A 724 -4.59 -2.00 -19.76
N ASN A 725 -4.03 -2.33 -18.62
CA ASN A 725 -2.58 -2.49 -18.39
C ASN A 725 -1.77 -1.23 -18.69
N TRP A 726 -2.25 -0.08 -18.24
CA TRP A 726 -1.56 1.20 -18.33
C TRP A 726 -1.63 1.99 -17.04
N VAL A 727 -0.65 2.82 -16.81
CA VAL A 727 -0.63 3.83 -15.75
C VAL A 727 -0.14 5.14 -16.34
N ALA A 728 -0.81 6.23 -15.98
CA ALA A 728 -0.37 7.60 -16.27
C ALA A 728 -0.25 8.38 -14.97
N ALA A 729 0.77 9.22 -14.85
CA ALA A 729 0.93 10.02 -13.66
C ALA A 729 1.47 11.43 -13.98
N LYS A 730 1.03 12.41 -13.16
CA LYS A 730 1.43 13.81 -13.24
C LYS A 730 1.48 14.42 -11.84
N GLU A 731 2.55 15.13 -11.53
CA GLU A 731 2.60 15.97 -10.34
C GLU A 731 1.66 17.17 -10.49
N ARG A 732 0.92 17.52 -9.44
CA ARG A 732 0.04 18.71 -9.38
C ARG A 732 0.84 19.98 -9.20
N SER A 733 1.75 20.25 -10.14
CA SER A 733 2.56 21.45 -10.17
C SER A 733 2.60 22.03 -11.58
N PRO A 734 2.98 23.33 -11.76
CA PRO A 734 3.13 23.94 -13.08
C PRO A 734 4.17 23.25 -13.97
N LYS A 735 5.15 22.55 -13.37
CA LYS A 735 6.18 21.78 -14.09
C LYS A 735 5.76 20.33 -14.34
N GLY A 736 4.69 19.85 -13.70
CA GLY A 736 4.21 18.48 -13.82
C GLY A 736 3.69 18.19 -15.23
N ARG A 737 4.08 17.06 -15.81
CA ARG A 737 3.61 16.56 -17.10
C ARG A 737 3.15 15.12 -16.98
N TYR A 738 2.06 14.76 -17.65
CA TYR A 738 1.65 13.37 -17.73
C TYR A 738 2.70 12.52 -18.43
N ARG A 739 3.02 11.39 -17.79
CA ARG A 739 3.89 10.34 -18.31
C ARG A 739 3.20 8.99 -18.21
N LEU A 740 3.52 8.10 -19.15
CA LEU A 740 2.98 6.75 -19.21
C LEU A 740 4.01 5.74 -18.70
N PHE A 741 3.51 4.72 -18.00
CA PHE A 741 4.34 3.69 -17.36
C PHE A 741 3.88 2.30 -17.78
N VAL A 742 4.83 1.43 -18.09
CA VAL A 742 4.57 0.02 -18.40
C VAL A 742 4.07 -0.70 -17.16
N TRP A 743 2.97 -1.38 -17.31
CA TRP A 743 2.34 -2.17 -16.25
C TRP A 743 1.68 -3.42 -16.83
N ASP A 744 1.89 -4.59 -16.15
CA ASP A 744 1.25 -5.87 -16.48
C ASP A 744 1.52 -6.35 -17.92
N ALA A 745 2.78 -6.23 -18.37
CA ALA A 745 3.22 -6.59 -19.72
C ALA A 745 3.48 -8.10 -19.90
N GLU A 746 2.99 -8.96 -18.99
CA GLU A 746 3.19 -10.43 -19.04
C GLU A 746 2.71 -11.07 -20.36
N GLY A 747 1.77 -10.44 -21.05
CA GLY A 747 1.27 -10.90 -22.35
C GLY A 747 2.03 -10.38 -23.57
N ALA A 748 3.13 -9.63 -23.37
CA ALA A 748 3.95 -9.13 -24.48
C ALA A 748 4.74 -10.23 -25.17
N MET A 749 5.28 -9.94 -26.33
CA MET A 749 6.15 -10.82 -27.11
C MET A 749 5.55 -12.20 -27.44
N ASN A 750 4.23 -12.27 -27.60
CA ASN A 750 3.48 -13.50 -27.86
C ASN A 750 3.48 -14.52 -26.70
N ASN A 751 3.83 -14.09 -25.48
CA ASN A 751 3.83 -14.99 -24.32
C ASN A 751 2.43 -15.56 -24.00
N ALA A 752 1.36 -14.82 -24.33
CA ALA A 752 -0.02 -15.27 -24.16
C ALA A 752 -0.54 -16.20 -25.29
N GLY A 753 0.34 -16.62 -26.21
CA GLY A 753 0.00 -17.44 -27.40
C GLY A 753 -0.77 -16.62 -28.44
N ASN A 754 -0.49 -16.70 -29.69
CA ASN A 754 -1.08 -16.09 -30.93
C ASN A 754 -2.22 -15.03 -30.81
N ARG A 755 -2.37 -14.37 -29.67
CA ARG A 755 -3.46 -13.43 -29.41
C ARG A 755 -3.14 -11.98 -29.77
N SER A 756 -1.89 -11.69 -30.05
CA SER A 756 -1.46 -10.37 -30.47
C SER A 756 -0.43 -10.47 -31.58
N ASN A 757 -0.62 -9.70 -32.62
CA ASN A 757 0.40 -9.50 -33.64
C ASN A 757 0.59 -8.00 -33.84
N SER A 758 1.83 -7.59 -34.10
CA SER A 758 2.17 -6.18 -34.29
C SER A 758 1.49 -5.55 -35.50
N GLN A 759 1.12 -6.35 -36.52
CA GLN A 759 0.36 -5.84 -37.66
C GLN A 759 -1.01 -5.33 -37.25
N GLU A 760 -1.72 -6.09 -36.41
CA GLU A 760 -3.02 -5.66 -35.93
C GLU A 760 -2.89 -4.47 -34.97
N MET A 761 -1.87 -4.44 -34.12
CA MET A 761 -1.58 -3.30 -33.27
C MET A 761 -1.30 -2.03 -34.10
N ILE A 762 -0.48 -2.14 -35.14
CA ILE A 762 -0.19 -1.03 -36.04
C ILE A 762 -1.44 -0.59 -36.79
N LYS A 763 -2.16 -1.52 -37.40
CA LYS A 763 -3.42 -1.20 -38.10
C LYS A 763 -4.43 -0.52 -37.19
N THR A 764 -4.48 -1.01 -35.97
CA THR A 764 -5.38 -0.53 -34.95
C THR A 764 -5.07 0.88 -34.51
N PHE A 765 -3.79 1.16 -34.16
CA PHE A 765 -3.36 2.48 -33.68
C PHE A 765 -3.08 3.47 -34.81
N ILE A 766 -2.37 3.03 -35.84
CA ILE A 766 -1.86 3.93 -36.87
C ILE A 766 -2.89 4.13 -37.97
N LEU A 767 -3.56 3.06 -38.42
CA LEU A 767 -4.50 3.13 -39.54
C LEU A 767 -5.97 3.27 -39.10
N GLY A 768 -6.28 3.04 -37.84
CA GLY A 768 -7.66 3.07 -37.35
C GLY A 768 -8.62 2.03 -37.96
N THR A 769 -8.05 1.01 -38.65
CA THR A 769 -8.76 0.06 -39.52
C THR A 769 -8.92 -1.34 -38.96
N ALA A 770 -8.78 -1.56 -37.64
CA ALA A 770 -9.00 -2.89 -37.06
C ALA A 770 -10.41 -3.39 -37.32
N THR A 771 -10.54 -4.23 -38.31
CA THR A 771 -11.76 -5.01 -38.57
C THR A 771 -11.55 -6.43 -38.10
N GLY A 772 -12.05 -6.75 -36.91
CA GLY A 772 -12.33 -8.12 -36.56
C GLY A 772 -11.23 -8.91 -35.86
N GLN A 773 -11.35 -9.00 -34.64
CA GLN A 773 -11.59 -10.18 -33.80
C GLN A 773 -12.27 -9.68 -32.54
N SER A 774 -13.53 -10.07 -32.42
CA SER A 774 -14.43 -9.60 -31.38
C SER A 774 -14.55 -8.06 -31.32
N GLY A 775 -15.47 -7.50 -32.07
CA GLY A 775 -15.80 -6.07 -32.23
C GLY A 775 -16.13 -5.29 -30.97
N GLU A 776 -15.82 -5.82 -29.80
CA GLU A 776 -16.05 -5.20 -28.50
C GLU A 776 -14.77 -4.82 -27.73
N ARG A 777 -13.62 -5.34 -28.14
CA ARG A 777 -12.32 -4.99 -27.52
C ARG A 777 -11.44 -4.09 -28.37
N GLY A 778 -11.94 -3.61 -29.49
CA GLY A 778 -11.27 -2.63 -30.33
C GLY A 778 -11.16 -1.32 -29.57
N ILE A 779 -9.96 -0.86 -29.45
CA ILE A 779 -9.49 0.46 -29.01
C ILE A 779 -10.61 1.39 -28.54
N ARG A 780 -10.99 1.21 -27.31
CA ARG A 780 -11.80 2.16 -26.55
C ARG A 780 -10.96 2.67 -25.39
N GLY A 781 -11.14 3.89 -25.00
CA GLY A 781 -10.57 4.47 -23.77
C GLY A 781 -9.47 5.49 -24.01
N GLU A 782 -8.96 5.95 -22.92
CA GLU A 782 -8.10 7.13 -22.78
C GLU A 782 -6.81 7.07 -23.62
N LEU A 783 -6.15 5.92 -23.71
CA LEU A 783 -4.89 5.83 -24.48
C LEU A 783 -5.11 5.91 -26.00
N ARG A 784 -6.28 5.48 -26.51
CA ARG A 784 -6.60 5.67 -27.91
C ARG A 784 -6.84 7.14 -28.21
N ASP A 785 -7.59 7.82 -27.36
CA ASP A 785 -7.91 9.22 -27.56
C ASP A 785 -6.67 10.08 -27.40
N LEU A 786 -5.80 9.74 -26.46
CA LEU A 786 -4.45 10.32 -26.34
C LEU A 786 -3.62 10.13 -27.63
N TRP A 787 -3.53 8.89 -28.15
CA TRP A 787 -2.80 8.62 -29.39
C TRP A 787 -3.35 9.42 -30.57
N ARG A 788 -4.68 9.43 -30.75
CA ARG A 788 -5.33 10.20 -31.82
C ARG A 788 -5.04 11.69 -31.70
N GLY A 789 -5.09 12.21 -30.48
CA GLY A 789 -4.74 13.59 -30.19
C GLY A 789 -3.29 13.90 -30.55
N LEU A 790 -2.36 13.11 -30.06
CA LEU A 790 -0.92 13.27 -30.32
C LEU A 790 -0.57 13.15 -31.82
N ASN A 791 -1.11 12.16 -32.51
CA ASN A 791 -0.79 11.88 -33.92
C ASN A 791 -1.25 12.98 -34.91
N ARG A 792 -2.16 13.87 -34.51
CA ARG A 792 -2.54 15.06 -35.31
C ARG A 792 -1.39 16.05 -35.45
N TRP A 793 -0.40 16.01 -34.56
CA TRP A 793 0.68 16.99 -34.50
C TRP A 793 1.90 16.47 -35.22
N GLU A 794 2.41 17.29 -36.18
CA GLU A 794 3.65 16.97 -36.89
C GLU A 794 4.82 16.82 -35.91
N GLU A 795 4.87 17.68 -34.92
CA GLU A 795 5.92 17.67 -33.88
C GLU A 795 5.95 16.35 -33.11
N PHE A 796 4.80 15.80 -32.75
CA PHE A 796 4.76 14.48 -32.11
C PHE A 796 5.23 13.37 -33.07
N ARG A 797 4.80 13.42 -34.33
CA ARG A 797 5.20 12.41 -35.32
C ARG A 797 6.71 12.41 -35.54
N LEU A 798 7.37 13.60 -35.52
CA LEU A 798 8.82 13.70 -35.56
C LEU A 798 9.48 13.12 -34.32
N VAL A 799 9.00 13.45 -33.11
CA VAL A 799 9.49 12.85 -31.87
C VAL A 799 9.35 11.32 -31.94
N PHE A 800 8.22 10.80 -32.39
CA PHE A 800 8.01 9.36 -32.53
C PHE A 800 9.00 8.70 -33.50
N ALA A 801 9.28 9.35 -34.66
CA ALA A 801 10.28 8.91 -35.63
C ALA A 801 11.69 8.92 -35.05
N ASP A 802 12.03 9.95 -34.28
CA ASP A 802 13.31 10.03 -33.58
C ASP A 802 13.49 8.87 -32.60
N GLN A 803 12.46 8.52 -31.83
CA GLN A 803 12.51 7.39 -30.92
C GLN A 803 12.62 6.05 -31.65
N ILE A 804 11.97 5.89 -32.82
CA ILE A 804 12.21 4.72 -33.68
C ILE A 804 13.69 4.65 -34.10
N ASN A 805 14.25 5.76 -34.56
CA ASN A 805 15.65 5.78 -34.99
C ASN A 805 16.61 5.48 -33.83
N LYS A 806 16.36 6.06 -32.65
CA LYS A 806 17.15 5.86 -31.45
C LYS A 806 17.14 4.41 -30.94
N HIS A 807 15.99 3.77 -30.95
CA HIS A 807 15.82 2.48 -30.27
C HIS A 807 15.88 1.26 -31.19
N PHE A 808 15.55 1.37 -32.48
CA PHE A 808 15.61 0.23 -33.42
C PHE A 808 16.89 0.12 -34.21
N PHE A 809 17.77 1.13 -34.15
CA PHE A 809 19.00 1.16 -34.91
C PHE A 809 20.20 1.41 -33.99
N ASN A 810 21.39 1.19 -34.49
CA ASN A 810 22.66 1.65 -33.88
C ASN A 810 22.87 1.13 -32.45
N ASN A 811 22.56 -0.14 -32.22
CA ASN A 811 22.60 -0.80 -30.91
C ASN A 811 21.65 -0.18 -29.87
N GLY A 812 20.59 0.47 -30.33
CA GLY A 812 19.51 0.96 -29.45
C GLY A 812 18.81 -0.17 -28.70
N VAL A 813 18.02 0.20 -27.71
CA VAL A 813 17.41 -0.74 -26.74
C VAL A 813 16.60 -1.85 -27.41
N LEU A 814 15.91 -1.56 -28.51
CA LEU A 814 15.07 -2.49 -29.27
C LEU A 814 15.74 -2.95 -30.57
N ASP A 815 17.05 -2.71 -30.75
CA ASP A 815 17.79 -3.18 -31.92
C ASP A 815 18.14 -4.65 -31.74
N ASP A 816 17.34 -5.51 -32.35
CA ASP A 816 17.46 -6.97 -32.29
C ASP A 816 18.11 -7.56 -33.57
N ARG A 817 18.82 -6.77 -34.36
CA ARG A 817 19.49 -7.23 -35.59
C ARG A 817 20.58 -8.27 -35.32
N ASP A 818 21.28 -8.11 -34.23
CA ASP A 818 22.19 -9.11 -33.66
C ASP A 818 21.52 -9.81 -32.47
N LEU A 819 20.93 -10.99 -32.70
CA LEU A 819 20.26 -11.75 -31.65
C LEU A 819 21.20 -12.28 -30.57
N VAL A 820 22.52 -12.23 -30.78
CA VAL A 820 23.51 -12.72 -29.82
C VAL A 820 23.94 -11.61 -28.87
N ASN A 821 24.16 -10.39 -29.40
CA ASN A 821 24.75 -9.29 -28.64
C ASN A 821 23.78 -8.12 -28.45
N SER A 822 22.51 -8.28 -28.79
CA SER A 822 21.52 -7.21 -28.65
C SER A 822 21.27 -6.85 -27.17
N HIS A 823 20.93 -5.58 -26.94
CA HIS A 823 20.60 -5.07 -25.61
C HIS A 823 19.46 -5.90 -24.94
N ILE A 824 18.42 -6.20 -25.71
CA ILE A 824 17.29 -7.01 -25.21
C ILE A 824 17.73 -8.44 -24.81
N LYS A 825 18.67 -9.04 -25.56
CA LYS A 825 19.20 -10.36 -25.20
C LYS A 825 20.01 -10.32 -23.92
N ASN A 826 20.86 -9.32 -23.76
CA ASN A 826 21.66 -9.13 -22.56
C ASN A 826 20.78 -8.89 -21.32
N ARG A 827 19.70 -8.10 -21.45
CA ARG A 827 18.72 -7.92 -20.36
C ARG A 827 17.96 -9.21 -20.04
N PHE A 828 17.58 -9.96 -21.05
CA PHE A 828 16.93 -11.26 -20.88
C PHE A 828 17.86 -12.26 -20.18
N ASP A 829 19.10 -12.39 -20.62
CA ASP A 829 20.07 -13.34 -20.05
C ASP A 829 20.39 -12.97 -18.59
N GLY A 830 20.53 -11.67 -18.29
CA GLY A 830 20.71 -11.19 -16.93
C GLY A 830 19.55 -11.61 -16.02
N LEU A 831 18.30 -11.37 -16.46
CA LEU A 831 17.10 -11.78 -15.72
C LEU A 831 17.01 -13.30 -15.53
N VAL A 832 17.32 -14.08 -16.57
CA VAL A 832 17.33 -15.54 -16.48
C VAL A 832 18.41 -16.03 -15.52
N GLY A 833 19.57 -15.37 -15.52
CA GLY A 833 20.66 -15.64 -14.55
C GLY A 833 20.23 -15.46 -13.10
N GLU A 834 19.41 -14.44 -12.81
CA GLU A 834 18.95 -14.13 -11.45
C GLU A 834 18.14 -15.26 -10.80
N PHE A 835 17.48 -16.15 -11.55
CA PHE A 835 16.57 -17.14 -10.98
C PHE A 835 16.58 -18.53 -11.61
N SER A 836 17.45 -18.80 -12.56
CA SER A 836 17.44 -20.08 -13.31
C SER A 836 17.58 -21.29 -12.39
N ASP A 837 18.42 -21.23 -11.37
CA ASP A 837 18.65 -22.30 -10.41
C ASP A 837 17.45 -22.52 -9.49
N LEU A 838 16.81 -21.42 -9.05
CA LEU A 838 15.57 -21.47 -8.28
C LEU A 838 14.45 -22.13 -9.08
N LEU A 839 14.30 -21.75 -10.35
CA LEU A 839 13.29 -22.32 -11.24
C LEU A 839 13.52 -23.82 -11.47
N ARG A 840 14.76 -24.23 -11.65
CA ARG A 840 15.15 -25.66 -11.78
C ARG A 840 14.78 -26.44 -10.52
N LEU A 841 14.95 -25.85 -9.33
CA LEU A 841 14.58 -26.48 -8.08
C LEU A 841 13.05 -26.63 -7.94
N ILE A 842 12.29 -25.57 -8.26
CA ILE A 842 10.84 -25.52 -8.02
C ILE A 842 10.07 -26.32 -9.07
N MET A 843 10.42 -26.18 -10.34
CA MET A 843 9.64 -26.71 -11.46
C MET A 843 10.30 -27.90 -12.18
N ASN A 844 11.51 -28.28 -11.77
CA ASN A 844 12.34 -29.27 -12.47
C ASN A 844 12.51 -28.94 -13.97
N GLN A 845 12.48 -27.66 -14.31
CA GLN A 845 12.61 -27.14 -15.67
C GLN A 845 13.83 -26.24 -15.76
N SER A 846 14.51 -26.26 -16.87
CA SER A 846 15.49 -25.24 -17.22
C SER A 846 14.84 -24.18 -18.08
N VAL A 847 15.17 -22.90 -17.80
CA VAL A 847 14.91 -21.86 -18.79
C VAL A 847 15.77 -22.21 -19.99
N GLN A 848 15.14 -22.65 -21.06
CA GLN A 848 15.89 -23.00 -22.26
C GLN A 848 16.29 -21.70 -22.94
N THR A 849 17.58 -21.37 -22.90
CA THR A 849 18.15 -20.25 -23.67
C THR A 849 17.81 -20.34 -25.16
N GLY A 850 17.61 -21.54 -25.72
CA GLY A 850 17.10 -21.74 -27.09
C GLY A 850 15.64 -21.28 -27.28
N LYS A 851 14.85 -21.15 -26.21
CA LYS A 851 13.50 -20.55 -26.32
C LYS A 851 13.53 -19.02 -26.47
N PHE A 852 14.59 -18.33 -26.13
CA PHE A 852 14.73 -16.92 -26.48
C PHE A 852 14.61 -16.74 -27.99
N ASN A 853 15.31 -17.55 -28.79
CA ASN A 853 15.26 -17.48 -30.25
C ASN A 853 13.88 -17.79 -30.82
N SER A 854 13.18 -18.78 -30.28
CA SER A 854 11.81 -19.12 -30.73
C SER A 854 10.78 -18.09 -30.23
N TRP A 855 11.05 -17.43 -29.17
CA TRP A 855 10.22 -16.41 -28.57
C TRP A 855 10.49 -15.02 -29.20
N VAL A 856 11.75 -14.66 -29.46
CA VAL A 856 12.15 -13.43 -30.15
C VAL A 856 11.97 -13.55 -31.66
N SER A 857 12.01 -14.75 -32.24
CA SER A 857 11.82 -14.95 -33.69
C SER A 857 10.52 -14.32 -34.24
N PRO A 858 9.35 -14.45 -33.58
CA PRO A 858 8.18 -13.66 -33.97
C PRO A 858 8.39 -12.15 -33.83
N THR A 859 9.21 -11.71 -32.87
CA THR A 859 9.55 -10.31 -32.60
C THR A 859 10.48 -9.77 -33.68
N VAL A 860 11.45 -10.53 -34.13
CA VAL A 860 12.28 -10.20 -35.30
C VAL A 860 11.41 -10.04 -36.56
N GLY A 861 10.43 -10.91 -36.73
CA GLY A 861 9.41 -10.74 -37.76
C GLY A 861 8.62 -9.45 -37.62
N ARG A 862 8.30 -9.06 -36.40
CA ARG A 862 7.62 -7.79 -36.07
C ARG A 862 8.49 -6.59 -36.38
N ARG A 863 9.77 -6.60 -35.99
CA ARG A 863 10.68 -5.51 -36.33
C ARG A 863 10.88 -5.41 -37.84
N ARG A 864 11.08 -6.54 -38.55
CA ARG A 864 11.13 -6.54 -40.00
C ARG A 864 9.86 -5.98 -40.65
N TYR A 865 8.70 -6.27 -40.03
CA TYR A 865 7.44 -5.68 -40.47
C TYR A 865 7.38 -4.18 -40.16
N LEU A 866 7.78 -3.74 -38.95
CA LEU A 866 7.82 -2.34 -38.54
C LEU A 866 8.78 -1.52 -39.41
N LEU A 867 9.93 -2.08 -39.78
CA LEU A 867 10.96 -1.42 -40.58
C LEU A 867 10.84 -1.67 -42.10
N GLY A 868 9.99 -2.60 -42.53
CA GLY A 868 9.70 -2.95 -43.89
C GLY A 868 8.30 -2.51 -44.33
N PRO A 869 7.31 -3.45 -44.41
CA PRO A 869 5.96 -3.10 -44.85
C PRO A 869 5.27 -2.00 -44.02
N ALA A 870 5.43 -2.00 -42.69
CA ALA A 870 4.86 -0.97 -41.85
C ALA A 870 5.62 0.36 -41.94
N ARG A 871 6.86 0.37 -42.42
CA ARG A 871 7.59 1.62 -42.69
C ARG A 871 6.85 2.47 -43.72
N GLU A 872 6.26 1.83 -44.73
CA GLU A 872 5.38 2.51 -45.66
C GLU A 872 4.10 3.00 -44.99
N ASP A 873 3.50 2.19 -44.13
CA ASP A 873 2.35 2.63 -43.33
C ASP A 873 2.71 3.82 -42.41
N PHE A 874 3.89 3.80 -41.79
CA PHE A 874 4.38 4.92 -41.00
C PHE A 874 4.64 6.15 -41.88
N ARG A 875 5.21 5.99 -43.07
CA ARG A 875 5.50 7.06 -44.03
C ARG A 875 4.20 7.70 -44.56
N ILE A 876 3.25 6.92 -44.98
CA ILE A 876 1.93 7.38 -45.47
C ILE A 876 1.18 8.13 -44.36
N ASN A 877 1.36 7.77 -43.12
CA ASN A 877 0.75 8.43 -41.95
C ASN A 877 1.66 9.50 -41.33
N ASN A 878 2.73 9.88 -42.01
CA ASN A 878 3.72 10.89 -41.59
C ASN A 878 4.43 10.59 -40.25
N LEU A 879 4.43 9.34 -39.81
CA LEU A 879 5.17 8.88 -38.61
C LEU A 879 6.61 8.49 -38.89
N TRP A 880 7.04 8.56 -40.15
CA TRP A 880 8.41 8.36 -40.60
C TRP A 880 8.71 9.39 -41.69
N PRO A 881 9.64 10.32 -41.49
CA PRO A 881 9.96 11.35 -42.45
C PRO A 881 10.62 10.76 -43.70
N GLU A 882 10.48 11.45 -44.86
CA GLU A 882 11.11 11.06 -46.12
C GLU A 882 12.63 11.26 -46.07
N THR A 883 13.09 12.26 -45.34
CA THR A 883 14.51 12.54 -45.12
C THR A 883 15.13 11.52 -44.17
N THR A 884 16.19 10.86 -44.57
CA THR A 884 16.94 9.96 -43.70
C THR A 884 17.65 10.76 -42.58
N PRO A 885 17.69 10.23 -41.36
CA PRO A 885 18.43 10.88 -40.29
C PRO A 885 19.93 10.85 -40.57
N PRO A 886 20.71 11.80 -40.01
CA PRO A 886 22.17 11.76 -40.05
C PRO A 886 22.74 10.48 -39.49
N GLU A 887 23.79 9.95 -40.10
CA GLU A 887 24.53 8.79 -39.63
C GLU A 887 25.82 9.27 -38.93
N PHE A 888 26.11 8.72 -37.79
CA PHE A 888 27.28 9.01 -36.96
C PHE A 888 28.29 7.87 -37.07
N SER A 889 29.58 8.20 -37.11
CA SER A 889 30.65 7.19 -37.06
C SER A 889 30.65 6.44 -35.71
N GLN A 890 30.11 7.08 -34.64
CA GLN A 890 29.90 6.51 -33.33
C GLN A 890 28.59 7.07 -32.73
N PHE A 891 27.69 6.22 -32.33
CA PHE A 891 26.39 6.57 -31.72
C PHE A 891 26.49 6.60 -30.19
N GLY A 892 27.02 7.71 -29.66
CA GLY A 892 27.19 7.88 -28.23
C GLY A 892 28.23 6.93 -27.60
N GLY A 893 28.35 6.93 -26.29
CA GLY A 893 29.25 6.10 -25.51
C GLY A 893 30.58 6.78 -25.22
N THR A 894 31.51 6.02 -24.62
CA THR A 894 32.86 6.50 -24.33
C THR A 894 33.72 6.36 -25.57
N VAL A 895 34.46 7.41 -25.88
CA VAL A 895 35.43 7.46 -26.96
C VAL A 895 36.78 7.98 -26.43
N ASP A 896 37.87 7.68 -27.18
CA ASP A 896 39.19 8.19 -26.82
C ASP A 896 39.26 9.70 -26.99
N GLU A 897 40.08 10.37 -26.23
CA GLU A 897 40.37 11.81 -26.38
C GLU A 897 40.82 12.13 -27.81
N GLY A 898 40.18 13.14 -28.40
CA GLY A 898 40.47 13.54 -29.78
C GLY A 898 39.77 12.67 -30.84
N TYR A 899 38.79 11.82 -30.45
CA TYR A 899 38.07 11.02 -31.41
C TYR A 899 37.35 11.89 -32.45
N PRO A 900 37.59 11.71 -33.78
CA PRO A 900 36.89 12.46 -34.82
C PRO A 900 35.51 11.88 -35.05
N LEU A 901 34.48 12.57 -34.57
CA LEU A 901 33.10 12.17 -34.85
C LEU A 901 32.71 12.63 -36.26
N LEU A 902 32.43 11.66 -37.12
CA LEU A 902 31.90 11.94 -38.45
C LEU A 902 30.37 11.87 -38.43
N VAL A 903 29.73 12.93 -38.92
CA VAL A 903 28.27 12.97 -39.13
C VAL A 903 28.02 13.14 -40.63
N THR A 904 27.26 12.20 -41.22
CA THR A 904 27.01 12.13 -42.65
C THR A 904 25.54 12.07 -42.97
N ASN A 905 25.11 12.58 -44.09
CA ASN A 905 23.78 12.40 -44.64
C ASN A 905 23.83 12.21 -46.16
N LYS A 906 22.90 11.44 -46.71
CA LYS A 906 22.82 11.18 -48.16
C LYS A 906 22.40 12.40 -48.97
N ALA A 907 21.67 13.33 -48.37
CA ALA A 907 21.20 14.56 -49.00
C ALA A 907 20.84 15.62 -47.98
N GLY A 908 20.95 16.88 -48.32
CA GLY A 908 20.52 17.99 -47.48
C GLY A 908 21.63 18.61 -46.61
N THR A 909 21.25 19.51 -45.75
CA THR A 909 22.12 20.20 -44.79
C THR A 909 21.92 19.59 -43.41
N ILE A 910 23.03 19.29 -42.73
CA ILE A 910 23.01 18.80 -41.35
C ILE A 910 23.05 20.02 -40.41
N TYR A 911 22.15 20.06 -39.49
CA TYR A 911 22.15 20.97 -38.33
C TYR A 911 22.42 20.21 -37.07
N TYR A 912 23.32 20.70 -36.23
CA TYR A 912 23.65 20.06 -34.96
C TYR A 912 23.85 21.08 -33.85
N THR A 913 23.68 20.63 -32.60
CA THR A 913 23.99 21.37 -31.39
C THR A 913 24.91 20.51 -30.50
N THR A 914 25.62 21.17 -29.59
CA THR A 914 26.54 20.52 -28.63
C THR A 914 26.13 20.79 -27.19
N ASP A 915 24.99 21.43 -26.98
CA ASP A 915 24.41 21.78 -25.66
C ASP A 915 23.21 20.89 -25.28
N GLY A 916 22.96 19.82 -26.03
CA GLY A 916 21.81 18.93 -25.80
C GLY A 916 20.47 19.50 -26.29
N SER A 917 20.42 20.72 -26.78
CA SER A 917 19.19 21.29 -27.35
C SER A 917 18.86 20.69 -28.72
N ASP A 918 17.58 20.58 -29.05
CA ASP A 918 17.16 20.18 -30.39
C ASP A 918 17.59 21.22 -31.42
N PRO A 919 18.33 20.85 -32.49
CA PRO A 919 18.73 21.78 -33.56
C PRO A 919 17.53 22.34 -34.34
N ARG A 920 16.35 21.78 -34.21
CA ARG A 920 15.09 22.23 -34.83
C ARG A 920 14.21 22.94 -33.79
N LEU A 921 13.65 24.06 -34.13
CA LEU A 921 12.59 24.73 -33.38
C LEU A 921 11.22 24.15 -33.75
N THR A 922 10.27 24.25 -32.85
CA THR A 922 8.86 24.01 -33.16
C THR A 922 8.42 24.78 -34.38
N GLY A 923 7.79 24.10 -35.35
CA GLY A 923 7.44 24.71 -36.63
C GLY A 923 8.52 24.59 -37.70
N GLY A 924 9.64 23.90 -37.45
CA GLY A 924 10.60 23.47 -38.47
C GLY A 924 11.79 24.38 -38.73
N ALA A 925 11.85 25.57 -38.16
CA ALA A 925 13.00 26.43 -38.30
C ALA A 925 14.25 25.89 -37.60
N ALA A 926 15.45 26.12 -38.15
CA ALA A 926 16.68 25.80 -37.44
C ALA A 926 16.84 26.68 -36.21
N ARG A 927 17.31 26.10 -35.12
CA ARG A 927 17.64 26.85 -33.90
C ARG A 927 18.77 27.82 -34.15
N PRO A 928 18.73 29.04 -33.65
CA PRO A 928 19.81 30.02 -33.89
C PRO A 928 21.21 29.59 -33.42
N SER A 929 21.28 28.74 -32.38
CA SER A 929 22.51 28.14 -31.85
C SER A 929 22.98 26.92 -32.63
N ALA A 930 22.16 26.36 -33.53
CA ALA A 930 22.53 25.18 -34.28
C ALA A 930 23.56 25.54 -35.37
N VAL A 931 24.60 24.74 -35.46
CA VAL A 931 25.63 24.85 -36.50
C VAL A 931 25.14 24.10 -37.74
N SER A 932 25.27 24.71 -38.92
CA SER A 932 24.89 24.07 -40.17
C SER A 932 26.13 23.59 -40.93
N GLN A 933 26.02 22.39 -41.51
CA GLN A 933 27.06 21.85 -42.39
C GLN A 933 26.44 21.23 -43.65
N PRO A 934 27.07 21.36 -44.83
CA PRO A 934 26.63 20.61 -46.01
C PRO A 934 26.73 19.11 -45.73
N GLY A 935 25.82 18.31 -46.29
CA GLY A 935 25.78 16.87 -46.12
C GLY A 935 26.93 16.10 -46.80
N SER A 936 28.16 16.54 -46.63
CA SER A 936 29.37 15.80 -47.03
C SER A 936 30.25 15.56 -45.81
N LEU A 937 31.02 14.49 -45.84
CA LEU A 937 31.95 14.09 -44.77
C LEU A 937 32.72 15.28 -44.18
N LEU A 938 32.41 15.65 -42.95
CA LEU A 938 33.12 16.66 -42.18
C LEU A 938 33.36 16.15 -40.77
N ASP A 939 34.58 16.32 -40.29
CA ASP A 939 34.94 16.08 -38.89
C ASP A 939 34.29 17.17 -38.03
N VAL A 940 33.48 16.79 -37.10
CA VAL A 940 32.85 17.69 -36.13
C VAL A 940 33.51 17.48 -34.78
N ALA A 941 34.26 18.47 -34.30
CA ALA A 941 34.72 18.47 -32.93
C ALA A 941 33.49 18.74 -32.01
N LEU A 942 33.00 17.71 -31.31
CA LEU A 942 31.83 17.84 -30.44
C LEU A 942 32.10 18.81 -29.29
N PHE A 943 33.34 18.81 -28.79
CA PHE A 943 33.75 19.68 -27.69
C PHE A 943 35.15 20.25 -28.00
N PRO A 944 35.27 21.55 -28.30
CA PRO A 944 36.58 22.21 -28.35
C PRO A 944 37.27 22.08 -26.99
N ILE A 945 38.60 21.97 -27.00
CA ILE A 945 39.41 21.83 -25.77
C ILE A 945 39.17 22.99 -24.79
N GLU A 946 38.68 24.12 -25.25
CA GLU A 946 38.29 25.27 -24.43
C GLU A 946 36.85 25.35 -24.05
N SER A 947 36.06 24.28 -24.25
CA SER A 947 34.65 24.22 -23.82
C SER A 947 34.54 24.47 -22.33
N VAL A 948 33.43 25.08 -21.92
CA VAL A 948 33.12 25.30 -20.50
C VAL A 948 32.50 24.03 -19.93
N TRP A 949 33.05 23.54 -18.84
CA TRP A 949 32.63 22.35 -18.13
C TRP A 949 32.17 22.72 -16.72
N ALA A 950 31.12 22.07 -16.24
CA ALA A 950 30.85 21.99 -14.79
C ALA A 950 31.80 20.93 -14.17
N TYR A 951 32.45 21.28 -13.08
CA TYR A 951 33.37 20.38 -12.41
C TYR A 951 33.12 20.34 -10.91
N ASN A 952 33.43 19.18 -10.31
CA ASN A 952 33.39 19.02 -8.87
C ASN A 952 34.82 18.72 -8.40
N ASP A 953 35.35 19.59 -7.53
CA ASP A 953 36.67 19.47 -6.92
C ASP A 953 36.59 19.10 -5.42
N SER A 954 35.41 18.68 -4.95
CA SER A 954 35.26 18.18 -3.59
C SER A 954 35.79 16.74 -3.47
N ASP A 955 36.37 16.40 -2.34
CA ASP A 955 36.85 15.05 -2.05
C ASP A 955 35.71 14.03 -1.78
N GLY A 956 34.47 14.41 -1.94
CA GLY A 956 33.31 13.57 -1.72
C GLY A 956 33.11 12.53 -2.83
N ASP A 957 32.84 11.28 -2.46
CA ASP A 957 32.41 10.26 -3.40
C ASP A 957 31.00 10.60 -3.93
N LEU A 958 30.91 10.99 -5.18
CA LEU A 958 29.64 11.31 -5.87
C LEU A 958 28.88 10.04 -6.31
N GLY A 959 29.42 8.86 -6.07
CA GLY A 959 28.89 7.60 -6.58
C GLY A 959 28.84 7.59 -8.10
N THR A 960 27.79 7.05 -8.70
CA THR A 960 27.63 6.99 -10.16
C THR A 960 26.52 7.89 -10.69
N SER A 961 25.76 8.56 -9.82
CA SER A 961 24.57 9.35 -10.19
C SER A 961 24.91 10.58 -11.05
N TRP A 962 26.10 11.17 -10.85
CA TRP A 962 26.57 12.33 -11.61
C TRP A 962 26.78 12.07 -13.12
N ARG A 963 26.77 10.80 -13.53
CA ARG A 963 26.93 10.39 -14.94
C ARG A 963 25.62 10.43 -15.74
N PHE A 964 24.48 10.68 -15.08
CA PHE A 964 23.19 10.69 -15.74
C PHE A 964 22.76 12.10 -16.13
N LEU A 965 22.07 12.23 -17.26
CA LEU A 965 21.52 13.51 -17.76
C LEU A 965 20.57 14.20 -16.77
N SER A 966 20.00 13.44 -15.83
CA SER A 966 19.10 13.95 -14.79
C SER A 966 19.83 14.43 -13.54
N TYR A 967 21.15 14.33 -13.49
CA TYR A 967 21.90 14.82 -12.34
C TYR A 967 21.90 16.35 -12.35
N ASN A 968 21.56 16.95 -11.21
CA ASN A 968 21.61 18.40 -11.08
C ASN A 968 23.02 18.82 -10.64
N ASP A 969 23.77 19.38 -11.57
CA ASP A 969 25.10 19.98 -11.37
C ASP A 969 25.08 21.51 -11.38
N ASP A 970 23.90 22.14 -11.26
CA ASP A 970 23.75 23.62 -11.28
C ASP A 970 24.59 24.34 -10.22
N LEU A 971 24.95 23.64 -9.14
CA LEU A 971 25.79 24.18 -8.07
C LEU A 971 27.28 23.91 -8.28
N TRP A 972 27.65 23.21 -9.35
CA TRP A 972 29.05 22.96 -9.63
C TRP A 972 29.69 24.22 -10.25
N PRO A 973 30.93 24.56 -9.86
CA PRO A 973 31.66 25.60 -10.52
C PRO A 973 31.89 25.25 -12.00
N THR A 974 31.91 26.24 -12.86
CA THR A 974 32.17 26.03 -14.28
C THR A 974 33.53 26.63 -14.69
N GLY A 975 34.20 25.97 -15.60
CA GLY A 975 35.49 26.41 -16.12
C GLY A 975 35.72 25.91 -17.53
N LYS A 976 36.58 26.65 -18.27
CA LYS A 976 37.05 26.19 -19.57
C LYS A 976 37.89 24.93 -19.43
N GLY A 977 37.85 24.07 -20.46
CA GLY A 977 38.66 22.86 -20.54
C GLY A 977 40.13 23.06 -20.23
N ALA A 978 40.85 21.97 -20.01
CA ALA A 978 42.17 21.91 -19.37
C ALA A 978 42.07 22.18 -17.84
N LEU A 979 41.05 21.58 -17.19
CA LEU A 979 40.90 21.59 -15.76
C LEU A 979 41.90 20.63 -15.11
N GLY A 980 42.51 21.01 -13.99
CA GLY A 980 43.45 20.17 -13.27
C GLY A 980 44.34 20.96 -12.31
N TYR A 981 45.33 20.31 -11.71
CA TYR A 981 46.36 20.94 -10.93
C TYR A 981 47.77 20.41 -11.34
N GLY A 982 48.78 21.23 -11.14
CA GLY A 982 50.14 20.88 -11.50
C GLY A 982 50.51 21.24 -12.96
N PRO A 983 51.78 21.20 -13.33
CA PRO A 983 52.23 21.58 -14.70
C PRO A 983 51.84 20.46 -15.68
N ILE A 984 51.18 20.85 -16.72
CA ILE A 984 50.96 20.01 -17.90
C ILE A 984 52.17 20.19 -18.83
N LYS A 985 52.69 19.07 -19.36
CA LYS A 985 53.94 19.05 -20.13
C LYS A 985 54.00 20.00 -21.31
N ASP A 986 52.90 20.34 -21.91
CA ASP A 986 52.81 21.20 -23.10
C ASP A 986 51.62 22.21 -23.09
N GLY A 987 51.06 22.52 -21.91
CA GLY A 987 49.91 23.44 -21.81
C GLY A 987 49.79 24.15 -20.45
N THR A 988 49.02 25.23 -20.47
CA THR A 988 48.70 25.98 -19.26
C THR A 988 47.36 25.47 -18.69
N ILE A 989 47.32 25.15 -17.42
CA ILE A 989 46.06 24.90 -16.73
C ILE A 989 45.24 26.19 -16.78
N VAL A 990 44.09 26.14 -17.37
CA VAL A 990 43.22 27.32 -17.50
C VAL A 990 42.48 27.59 -16.17
N ILE A 991 42.10 26.55 -15.45
CA ILE A 991 41.51 26.66 -14.10
C ILE A 991 42.11 25.55 -13.24
N PRO A 992 42.85 25.90 -12.17
CA PRO A 992 43.28 24.92 -11.21
C PRO A 992 42.05 24.44 -10.39
N ILE A 993 41.79 23.11 -10.41
CA ILE A 993 40.81 22.46 -9.55
C ILE A 993 41.52 21.86 -8.34
N GLY A 994 41.06 22.23 -7.17
CA GLY A 994 41.56 21.76 -5.90
C GLY A 994 42.87 22.37 -5.45
N THR A 995 43.11 22.33 -4.18
CA THR A 995 44.46 22.53 -3.61
C THR A 995 45.11 21.16 -3.48
N GLU A 996 46.37 21.03 -3.78
CA GLU A 996 47.21 19.85 -3.56
C GLU A 996 47.13 19.47 -2.08
N VAL A 997 46.14 18.68 -1.69
CA VAL A 997 46.03 18.08 -0.36
C VAL A 997 46.21 16.59 -0.55
N ASN A 998 47.44 16.19 -0.30
CA ASN A 998 47.91 14.81 -0.05
C ASN A 998 47.06 13.68 -0.69
N LYS A 999 47.58 13.10 -1.72
CA LYS A 999 47.15 11.77 -2.17
C LYS A 999 47.10 10.77 -1.04
#